data_95942ced9850201d5937c6a93b97fbdc
#
_entry.id   95942ced9850201d5937c6a93b97fbdc
#
_cell.length_a   1.000
_cell.length_b   1.000
_cell.length_c   1.000
_cell.angle_alpha   90.00
_cell.angle_beta   90.00
_cell.angle_gamma   90.00
#
_symmetry.space_group_name_H-M   'P 1'
#
loop_
_entity.id
_entity.type
_entity.pdbx_description
1 polymer ?
#
loop_
_entity_poly.entity_id
_entity_poly.type
_entity_poly.pdbx_seq_one_letter_code
_entity_poly.pdbx_strand_id
1 'polypeptide(L)'
;MKTHINFRPIFYSFIALGFGIYFARSIFSANIYILLALGMALGFLTFVCVKYKCISRLIIVVSAFCLGVGIFALSLATFTNNNFVNGSYLVSGRIATVNTYNGMQNVILDNVYIDGNKSENMSVSITGATTMEVGYVITFTTYVEKTQLFSLNKFNNYYYKYKIGYSAKVKSQEVTMADFKGLTLSENLRKSVKLILDKNMSPDEASISYASLFGDKTYITDTIRDNYSLSGIAHLLAVSGLHIGFLTSMLLFLLNKTKMKKYINIIIIGVFLVFYCYLCSFSVSVVRASIMFLVLSLANIFGKQYDKLNSVGLAGVVVLLYKPLSVFDPGFLLSFGCVLGIFMFTKYFQKLFTKWHFPKKIGDTLAVMLAVQIGILPLTIYYYGKLSLLTMLANFVCIPIFEVFFILLFLAVPLVLIMPFLSFLIKVPAIIIYFITRIAQTIANQKWAIINLNFISPFILVGIYVILFICSQFINLKPKQKLSTASVLLVITILVTIGLCTPLKYDKNITILESYGNNVYIIELNETTFCVGDYDKYLNNITEKYFNNVAYKTANNLLLQNSYFPKEENVYDKIYKIDDSESEEILSYNNEYDINKVKVVPMYISNRYCGVMFKYDGIKIFVSSSKLTTEDLYNINFDAGKINVIIIDNEKITSYDDFNADTIIGKNQLITKTKEIKTQGCWTFSYNNGNINNIRSLD
;
A
#
# COMPACT_ATOMS: atom_id res chain seq x y z
N MET A 1 37.56 -13.99 -22.79
CA MET A 1 36.12 -13.99 -22.61
C MET A 1 35.63 -12.56 -22.43
N LYS A 2 34.96 -11.97 -23.44
CA LYS A 2 34.30 -10.66 -23.26
C LYS A 2 33.11 -10.90 -22.31
N THR A 3 33.21 -10.37 -21.09
CA THR A 3 32.11 -10.47 -20.11
C THR A 3 30.88 -9.79 -20.70
N HIS A 4 29.79 -10.55 -20.90
CA HIS A 4 28.53 -10.06 -21.46
C HIS A 4 27.84 -9.01 -20.54
N ILE A 5 28.27 -8.87 -19.30
CA ILE A 5 27.70 -7.98 -18.29
C ILE A 5 28.84 -7.17 -17.64
N ASN A 6 28.74 -5.84 -17.70
CA ASN A 6 29.62 -4.94 -16.92
C ASN A 6 29.19 -4.98 -15.45
N PHE A 7 30.02 -5.58 -14.59
CA PHE A 7 29.74 -5.67 -13.16
C PHE A 7 29.79 -4.29 -12.50
N ARG A 8 28.68 -3.89 -11.89
CA ARG A 8 28.51 -2.66 -11.13
C ARG A 8 28.24 -3.01 -9.66
N PRO A 9 29.24 -3.01 -8.81
CA PRO A 9 29.14 -3.61 -7.47
C PRO A 9 28.03 -3.00 -6.63
N ILE A 10 27.90 -1.67 -6.59
CA ILE A 10 26.91 -0.98 -5.77
C ILE A 10 25.48 -1.25 -6.27
N PHE A 11 25.28 -1.30 -7.59
CA PHE A 11 23.98 -1.60 -8.17
C PHE A 11 23.52 -3.02 -7.89
N TYR A 12 24.42 -4.00 -8.05
CA TYR A 12 24.08 -5.39 -7.75
C TYR A 12 23.91 -5.63 -6.25
N SER A 13 24.67 -4.93 -5.40
CA SER A 13 24.46 -4.95 -3.94
C SER A 13 23.08 -4.40 -3.55
N PHE A 14 22.62 -3.33 -4.18
CA PHE A 14 21.30 -2.80 -3.96
C PHE A 14 20.20 -3.82 -4.30
N ILE A 15 20.32 -4.44 -5.48
CA ILE A 15 19.35 -5.47 -5.91
C ILE A 15 19.36 -6.65 -4.93
N ALA A 16 20.54 -7.14 -4.56
CA ALA A 16 20.70 -8.27 -3.64
C ALA A 16 20.15 -7.96 -2.24
N LEU A 17 20.40 -6.75 -1.73
CA LEU A 17 19.85 -6.26 -0.47
C LEU A 17 18.32 -6.27 -0.49
N GLY A 18 17.71 -5.72 -1.55
CA GLY A 18 16.28 -5.69 -1.72
C GLY A 18 15.67 -7.10 -1.82
N PHE A 19 16.30 -8.01 -2.55
CA PHE A 19 15.88 -9.42 -2.60
C PHE A 19 16.04 -10.11 -1.25
N GLY A 20 17.09 -9.82 -0.48
CA GLY A 20 17.27 -10.35 0.87
C GLY A 20 16.14 -9.95 1.81
N ILE A 21 15.75 -8.66 1.79
CA ILE A 21 14.61 -8.14 2.56
C ILE A 21 13.30 -8.81 2.11
N TYR A 22 13.07 -8.94 0.80
CA TYR A 22 11.87 -9.56 0.26
C TYR A 22 11.77 -11.05 0.62
N PHE A 23 12.88 -11.78 0.48
CA PHE A 23 12.97 -13.21 0.79
C PHE A 23 12.77 -13.49 2.28
N ALA A 24 13.33 -12.63 3.15
CA ALA A 24 13.19 -12.74 4.60
C ALA A 24 11.71 -12.75 5.03
N ARG A 25 10.84 -11.99 4.35
CA ARG A 25 9.40 -12.02 4.60
C ARG A 25 8.79 -13.40 4.39
N SER A 26 9.17 -14.11 3.32
CA SER A 26 8.63 -15.44 2.98
C SER A 26 9.02 -16.50 4.01
N ILE A 27 10.14 -16.31 4.73
CA ILE A 27 10.65 -17.22 5.74
C ILE A 27 10.16 -16.83 7.15
N PHE A 28 9.70 -15.59 7.32
CA PHE A 28 9.39 -15.03 8.65
C PHE A 28 8.22 -15.73 9.36
N SER A 29 7.39 -16.47 8.64
CA SER A 29 6.43 -17.41 9.26
C SER A 29 7.13 -18.55 10.04
N ALA A 30 8.45 -18.73 9.85
CA ALA A 30 9.31 -19.67 10.55
C ALA A 30 10.32 -18.88 11.38
N ASN A 31 10.16 -18.75 12.64
CA ASN A 31 11.07 -18.32 13.73
C ASN A 31 12.20 -17.31 13.38
N ILE A 32 12.09 -16.07 13.91
CA ILE A 32 13.02 -14.94 13.74
C ILE A 32 14.49 -15.28 14.06
N TYR A 33 14.72 -16.18 15.03
CA TYR A 33 16.07 -16.60 15.45
C TYR A 33 16.80 -17.39 14.36
N ILE A 34 16.07 -18.13 13.52
CA ILE A 34 16.64 -18.87 12.39
C ILE A 34 17.12 -17.88 11.30
N LEU A 35 16.36 -16.82 11.07
CA LEU A 35 16.72 -15.77 10.10
C LEU A 35 17.97 -15.00 10.56
N LEU A 36 18.04 -14.64 11.85
CA LEU A 36 19.22 -13.99 12.43
C LEU A 36 20.44 -14.90 12.37
N ALA A 37 20.30 -16.18 12.72
CA ALA A 37 21.39 -17.16 12.64
C ALA A 37 21.88 -17.39 11.21
N LEU A 38 20.96 -17.49 10.24
CA LEU A 38 21.28 -17.61 8.81
C LEU A 38 21.98 -16.35 8.28
N GLY A 39 21.50 -15.16 8.65
CA GLY A 39 22.13 -13.89 8.28
C GLY A 39 23.54 -13.75 8.85
N MET A 40 23.75 -14.13 10.11
CA MET A 40 25.07 -14.13 10.73
C MET A 40 26.01 -15.18 10.13
N ALA A 41 25.53 -16.41 9.89
CA ALA A 41 26.33 -17.49 9.31
C ALA A 41 26.78 -17.15 7.87
N LEU A 42 25.89 -16.61 7.07
CA LEU A 42 26.20 -16.17 5.71
C LEU A 42 27.12 -14.93 5.73
N GLY A 43 26.93 -13.99 6.65
CA GLY A 43 27.82 -12.85 6.86
C GLY A 43 29.25 -13.31 7.25
N PHE A 44 29.37 -14.29 8.12
CA PHE A 44 30.66 -14.90 8.50
C PHE A 44 31.31 -15.63 7.31
N LEU A 45 30.53 -16.40 6.55
CA LEU A 45 31.02 -17.10 5.35
C LEU A 45 31.56 -16.12 4.31
N THR A 46 30.89 -14.97 4.13
CA THR A 46 31.35 -13.91 3.22
C THR A 46 32.62 -13.24 3.71
N PHE A 47 32.73 -12.99 5.02
CA PHE A 47 33.98 -12.47 5.63
C PHE A 47 35.19 -13.41 5.40
N VAL A 48 35.00 -14.71 5.59
CA VAL A 48 36.01 -15.73 5.34
C VAL A 48 36.41 -15.77 3.85
N CYS A 49 35.44 -15.71 2.94
CA CYS A 49 35.71 -15.71 1.50
C CYS A 49 36.43 -14.43 1.03
N VAL A 50 36.14 -13.25 1.61
CA VAL A 50 36.89 -12.01 1.33
C VAL A 50 38.35 -12.14 1.71
N LYS A 51 38.62 -12.73 2.89
CA LYS A 51 39.99 -12.96 3.39
C LYS A 51 40.84 -13.82 2.45
N TYR A 52 40.20 -14.77 1.74
CA TYR A 52 40.93 -15.71 0.85
C TYR A 52 40.88 -15.32 -0.64
N LYS A 53 40.46 -14.09 -0.99
CA LYS A 53 40.38 -13.55 -2.37
C LYS A 53 39.65 -14.43 -3.39
N CYS A 54 38.79 -15.33 -2.94
CA CYS A 54 37.96 -16.16 -3.81
C CYS A 54 36.74 -15.41 -4.29
N ILE A 55 36.55 -15.32 -5.59
CA ILE A 55 35.32 -14.90 -6.27
C ILE A 55 34.70 -13.60 -5.70
N SER A 56 35.47 -12.53 -5.64
CA SER A 56 35.13 -11.24 -4.99
C SER A 56 33.74 -10.64 -5.39
N ARG A 57 33.29 -10.90 -6.62
CA ARG A 57 32.03 -10.35 -7.13
C ARG A 57 30.79 -11.03 -6.55
N LEU A 58 30.83 -12.36 -6.44
CA LEU A 58 29.74 -13.16 -5.86
C LEU A 58 29.61 -12.86 -4.37
N ILE A 59 30.73 -12.69 -3.69
CA ILE A 59 30.79 -12.38 -2.26
C ILE A 59 30.06 -11.07 -1.95
N ILE A 60 30.31 -10.01 -2.72
CA ILE A 60 29.65 -8.70 -2.54
C ILE A 60 28.13 -8.86 -2.63
N VAL A 61 27.63 -9.61 -3.61
CA VAL A 61 26.21 -9.83 -3.84
C VAL A 61 25.60 -10.66 -2.70
N VAL A 62 26.25 -11.75 -2.31
CA VAL A 62 25.80 -12.62 -1.21
C VAL A 62 25.81 -11.88 0.13
N SER A 63 26.86 -11.09 0.43
CA SER A 63 26.93 -10.27 1.64
C SER A 63 25.79 -9.27 1.71
N ALA A 64 25.48 -8.60 0.60
CA ALA A 64 24.39 -7.64 0.53
C ALA A 64 23.02 -8.31 0.73
N PHE A 65 22.82 -9.51 0.18
CA PHE A 65 21.63 -10.32 0.39
C PHE A 65 21.46 -10.68 1.88
N CYS A 66 22.50 -11.19 2.52
CA CYS A 66 22.47 -11.57 3.93
C CYS A 66 22.23 -10.35 4.85
N LEU A 67 22.84 -9.21 4.52
CA LEU A 67 22.60 -7.95 5.20
C LEU A 67 21.11 -7.57 5.09
N GLY A 68 20.50 -7.77 3.92
CA GLY A 68 19.07 -7.52 3.70
C GLY A 68 18.20 -8.37 4.61
N VAL A 69 18.48 -9.67 4.74
CA VAL A 69 17.77 -10.58 5.65
C VAL A 69 17.91 -10.10 7.10
N GLY A 70 19.13 -9.76 7.55
CA GLY A 70 19.38 -9.28 8.91
C GLY A 70 18.67 -7.96 9.23
N ILE A 71 18.71 -6.99 8.31
CA ILE A 71 18.05 -5.69 8.48
C ILE A 71 16.52 -5.84 8.52
N PHE A 72 15.93 -6.74 7.71
CA PHE A 72 14.52 -7.05 7.80
C PHE A 72 14.14 -7.55 9.19
N ALA A 73 14.87 -8.53 9.71
CA ALA A 73 14.62 -9.09 11.03
C ALA A 73 14.72 -8.03 12.15
N LEU A 74 15.76 -7.18 12.11
CA LEU A 74 15.94 -6.07 13.04
C LEU A 74 14.79 -5.05 12.93
N SER A 75 14.41 -4.67 11.71
CA SER A 75 13.35 -3.71 11.48
C SER A 75 12.00 -4.20 12.01
N LEU A 76 11.73 -5.49 11.87
CA LEU A 76 10.49 -6.08 12.36
C LEU A 76 10.54 -6.24 13.89
N ALA A 77 11.67 -6.68 14.46
CA ALA A 77 11.85 -6.78 15.90
C ALA A 77 11.62 -5.44 16.61
N THR A 78 12.13 -4.34 16.05
CA THR A 78 11.91 -2.99 16.61
C THR A 78 10.45 -2.53 16.52
N PHE A 79 9.66 -3.04 15.56
CA PHE A 79 8.25 -2.72 15.41
C PHE A 79 7.33 -3.64 16.23
N THR A 80 7.75 -4.88 16.50
CA THR A 80 6.92 -5.86 17.23
C THR A 80 7.17 -5.88 18.75
N ASN A 81 8.18 -5.13 19.22
CA ASN A 81 8.60 -5.14 20.65
C ASN A 81 7.62 -4.37 21.58
N ASN A 82 6.36 -4.30 21.19
CA ASN A 82 5.32 -3.60 21.90
C ASN A 82 4.71 -4.46 23.00
N ASN A 83 4.71 -3.94 24.22
CA ASN A 83 4.35 -4.67 25.46
C ASN A 83 2.84 -4.72 25.73
N PHE A 84 2.00 -4.02 24.93
CA PHE A 84 0.57 -3.96 25.17
C PHE A 84 -0.19 -4.97 24.32
N VAL A 85 -1.10 -5.68 24.96
CA VAL A 85 -2.05 -6.61 24.32
C VAL A 85 -3.31 -5.80 23.94
N ASN A 86 -4.12 -6.30 23.02
CA ASN A 86 -5.40 -5.68 22.69
C ASN A 86 -6.27 -5.57 23.94
N GLY A 87 -6.79 -4.38 24.21
CA GLY A 87 -7.57 -4.12 25.43
C GLY A 87 -7.97 -2.66 25.59
N SER A 88 -8.75 -2.37 26.63
CA SER A 88 -9.17 -0.99 26.94
C SER A 88 -8.16 -0.33 27.85
N TYR A 89 -7.62 0.82 27.42
CA TYR A 89 -6.57 1.56 28.10
C TYR A 89 -6.86 3.06 28.09
N LEU A 90 -6.29 3.75 29.09
CA LEU A 90 -6.18 5.21 29.08
C LEU A 90 -5.02 5.63 28.19
N VAL A 91 -5.32 6.37 27.14
CA VAL A 91 -4.33 6.82 26.15
C VAL A 91 -4.19 8.32 26.21
N SER A 92 -2.95 8.81 26.23
CA SER A 92 -2.63 10.22 26.00
C SER A 92 -1.56 10.37 24.93
N GLY A 93 -1.67 11.37 24.05
CA GLY A 93 -0.70 11.59 23.00
C GLY A 93 -0.88 12.95 22.32
N ARG A 94 0.21 13.46 21.70
CA ARG A 94 0.19 14.72 20.93
C ARG A 94 -0.28 14.44 19.49
N ILE A 95 -1.16 15.28 18.99
CA ILE A 95 -1.63 15.23 17.61
C ILE A 95 -0.51 15.67 16.67
N ALA A 96 -0.01 14.75 15.86
CA ALA A 96 1.01 14.99 14.84
C ALA A 96 0.41 15.29 13.45
N THR A 97 -0.68 14.59 13.09
CA THR A 97 -1.40 14.82 11.82
C THR A 97 -2.89 14.63 12.00
N VAL A 98 -3.69 15.37 11.25
CA VAL A 98 -5.15 15.22 11.21
C VAL A 98 -5.59 15.08 9.77
N ASN A 99 -6.26 13.98 9.45
CA ASN A 99 -6.84 13.70 8.14
C ASN A 99 -8.35 13.60 8.28
N THR A 100 -9.10 14.50 7.66
CA THR A 100 -10.56 14.45 7.69
C THR A 100 -11.10 13.73 6.45
N TYR A 101 -11.91 12.70 6.66
CA TYR A 101 -12.49 11.91 5.60
C TYR A 101 -13.94 11.55 5.95
N ASN A 102 -14.90 11.91 5.09
CA ASN A 102 -16.33 11.62 5.27
C ASN A 102 -16.88 11.91 6.70
N GLY A 103 -16.47 13.03 7.31
CA GLY A 103 -16.90 13.41 8.65
C GLY A 103 -16.18 12.69 9.80
N MET A 104 -15.27 11.76 9.49
CA MET A 104 -14.35 11.15 10.46
C MET A 104 -12.99 11.83 10.38
N GLN A 105 -12.35 11.99 11.53
CA GLN A 105 -10.99 12.50 11.61
C GLN A 105 -10.04 11.36 11.98
N ASN A 106 -9.14 11.00 11.07
CA ASN A 106 -8.07 10.09 11.35
C ASN A 106 -6.85 10.89 11.83
N VAL A 107 -6.54 10.74 13.09
CA VAL A 107 -5.48 11.45 13.79
C VAL A 107 -4.31 10.51 14.03
N ILE A 108 -3.08 10.97 13.76
CA ILE A 108 -1.88 10.26 14.22
C ILE A 108 -1.38 10.95 15.48
N LEU A 109 -1.22 10.18 16.54
CA LEU A 109 -0.62 10.63 17.78
C LEU A 109 0.86 10.25 17.83
N ASP A 110 1.69 11.20 18.20
CA ASP A 110 3.08 10.98 18.62
C ASP A 110 3.22 11.16 20.13
N ASN A 111 4.39 10.75 20.68
CA ASN A 111 4.62 10.77 22.13
C ASN A 111 3.46 10.16 22.93
N VAL A 112 3.03 8.97 22.50
CA VAL A 112 1.89 8.26 23.06
C VAL A 112 2.28 7.61 24.40
N TYR A 113 1.38 7.74 25.37
CA TYR A 113 1.44 7.02 26.65
C TYR A 113 0.15 6.20 26.81
N ILE A 114 0.30 4.93 27.11
CA ILE A 114 -0.77 3.98 27.39
C ILE A 114 -0.64 3.60 28.88
N ASP A 115 -1.65 3.91 29.68
CA ASP A 115 -1.63 3.76 31.15
C ASP A 115 -0.33 4.33 31.79
N GLY A 116 0.12 5.50 31.32
CA GLY A 116 1.32 6.18 31.79
C GLY A 116 2.65 5.64 31.24
N ASN A 117 2.65 4.53 30.52
CA ASN A 117 3.85 3.96 29.90
C ASN A 117 4.02 4.44 28.47
N LYS A 118 5.24 4.85 28.09
CA LYS A 118 5.54 5.32 26.76
C LYS A 118 5.37 4.21 25.71
N SER A 119 4.65 4.52 24.64
CA SER A 119 4.36 3.61 23.53
C SER A 119 4.82 4.20 22.19
N GLU A 120 4.64 3.42 21.12
CA GLU A 120 4.79 3.88 19.75
C GLU A 120 3.63 4.80 19.33
N ASN A 121 3.76 5.44 18.16
CA ASN A 121 2.70 6.28 17.62
C ASN A 121 1.41 5.48 17.41
N MET A 122 0.29 6.15 17.55
CA MET A 122 -1.04 5.55 17.43
C MET A 122 -1.85 6.25 16.35
N SER A 123 -2.60 5.47 15.58
CA SER A 123 -3.64 5.98 14.66
C SER A 123 -4.99 5.94 15.37
N VAL A 124 -5.67 7.07 15.47
CA VAL A 124 -6.96 7.18 16.14
C VAL A 124 -8.01 7.69 15.15
N SER A 125 -9.09 6.94 14.98
CA SER A 125 -10.24 7.36 14.19
C SER A 125 -11.25 8.01 15.11
N ILE A 126 -11.44 9.33 14.99
CA ILE A 126 -12.35 10.13 15.83
C ILE A 126 -13.62 10.43 15.04
N THR A 127 -14.77 10.02 15.58
CA THR A 127 -16.08 10.29 14.99
C THR A 127 -16.80 11.37 15.79
N GLY A 128 -17.36 12.40 15.11
CA GLY A 128 -18.11 13.49 15.73
C GLY A 128 -17.75 14.87 15.18
N ALA A 129 -18.35 15.91 15.76
CA ALA A 129 -18.31 17.28 15.23
C ALA A 129 -17.07 18.10 15.69
N THR A 130 -16.31 17.63 16.67
CA THR A 130 -15.17 18.40 17.21
C THR A 130 -13.99 18.34 16.24
N THR A 131 -13.49 19.50 15.83
CA THR A 131 -12.30 19.59 14.99
C THR A 131 -11.04 19.46 15.82
N MET A 132 -10.20 18.49 15.49
CA MET A 132 -8.88 18.27 16.11
C MET A 132 -7.82 19.10 15.40
N GLU A 133 -6.88 19.68 16.14
CA GLU A 133 -5.77 20.44 15.59
C GLU A 133 -4.41 19.83 15.96
N VAL A 134 -3.43 19.96 15.06
CA VAL A 134 -2.05 19.50 15.25
C VAL A 134 -1.40 20.29 16.40
N GLY A 135 -0.64 19.60 17.24
CA GLY A 135 0.12 20.17 18.36
C GLY A 135 -0.59 20.09 19.72
N TYR A 136 -1.88 19.81 19.76
CA TYR A 136 -2.60 19.57 21.03
C TYR A 136 -2.36 18.16 21.54
N VAL A 137 -2.41 17.98 22.84
CA VAL A 137 -2.44 16.68 23.51
C VAL A 137 -3.89 16.30 23.73
N ILE A 138 -4.23 15.08 23.39
CA ILE A 138 -5.55 14.49 23.68
C ILE A 138 -5.40 13.31 24.63
N THR A 139 -6.42 13.12 25.48
CA THR A 139 -6.52 12.00 26.40
C THR A 139 -7.91 11.39 26.30
N PHE A 140 -7.99 10.07 26.23
CA PHE A 140 -9.23 9.31 26.08
C PHE A 140 -9.04 7.87 26.58
N THR A 141 -10.14 7.21 26.91
CA THR A 141 -10.14 5.78 27.22
C THR A 141 -10.84 5.03 26.10
N THR A 142 -10.18 4.04 25.53
CA THR A 142 -10.74 3.26 24.41
C THR A 142 -10.09 1.89 24.28
N TYR A 143 -10.69 1.04 23.45
CA TYR A 143 -10.10 -0.24 23.06
C TYR A 143 -8.98 0.01 22.05
N VAL A 144 -7.78 -0.44 22.40
CA VAL A 144 -6.56 -0.28 21.61
C VAL A 144 -6.23 -1.61 20.96
N GLU A 145 -6.00 -1.58 19.65
CA GLU A 145 -5.61 -2.74 18.85
C GLU A 145 -4.19 -2.58 18.35
N LYS A 146 -3.42 -3.67 18.37
CA LYS A 146 -2.09 -3.71 17.78
C LYS A 146 -2.19 -3.70 16.26
N THR A 147 -1.44 -2.80 15.60
CA THR A 147 -1.44 -2.72 14.14
C THR A 147 -0.58 -3.80 13.52
N GLN A 148 -0.99 -4.28 12.35
CA GLN A 148 -0.23 -5.22 11.55
C GLN A 148 0.40 -4.50 10.34
N LEU A 149 1.72 -4.68 10.16
CA LEU A 149 2.43 -4.11 9.01
C LEU A 149 2.08 -4.82 7.69
N PHE A 150 1.74 -6.09 7.79
CA PHE A 150 1.32 -6.90 6.65
C PHE A 150 -0.08 -7.43 6.93
N SER A 151 -1.02 -7.13 6.05
CA SER A 151 -2.37 -7.65 6.10
C SER A 151 -2.76 -8.14 4.71
N LEU A 152 -3.40 -9.32 4.62
CA LEU A 152 -3.76 -9.98 3.35
C LEU A 152 -2.59 -10.00 2.35
N ASN A 153 -1.39 -10.31 2.82
CA ASN A 153 -0.15 -10.29 2.04
C ASN A 153 0.21 -8.91 1.42
N LYS A 154 -0.43 -7.83 1.84
CA LYS A 154 -0.10 -6.46 1.43
C LYS A 154 0.60 -5.71 2.56
N PHE A 155 1.62 -4.93 2.18
CA PHE A 155 2.36 -4.07 3.11
C PHE A 155 1.58 -2.79 3.39
N ASN A 156 1.37 -2.48 4.68
CA ASN A 156 0.76 -1.22 5.09
C ASN A 156 1.81 -0.12 5.24
N ASN A 157 2.08 0.57 4.14
CA ASN A 157 3.05 1.65 4.11
C ASN A 157 2.67 2.83 5.04
N TYR A 158 1.39 3.05 5.29
CA TYR A 158 0.92 4.11 6.19
C TYR A 158 1.37 3.86 7.63
N TYR A 159 1.16 2.66 8.16
CA TYR A 159 1.60 2.30 9.50
C TYR A 159 3.13 2.35 9.63
N TYR A 160 3.84 1.84 8.63
CA TYR A 160 5.29 1.87 8.63
C TYR A 160 5.86 3.30 8.55
N LYS A 161 5.31 4.14 7.65
CA LYS A 161 5.77 5.52 7.44
C LYS A 161 5.70 6.35 8.72
N TYR A 162 4.62 6.20 9.46
CA TYR A 162 4.34 6.98 10.67
C TYR A 162 4.71 6.22 11.96
N LYS A 163 5.30 5.04 11.87
CA LYS A 163 5.65 4.17 13.01
C LYS A 163 4.47 3.91 13.94
N ILE A 164 3.32 3.59 13.35
CA ILE A 164 2.08 3.34 14.08
C ILE A 164 2.08 1.91 14.60
N GLY A 165 2.21 1.74 15.91
CA GLY A 165 2.16 0.44 16.58
C GLY A 165 0.75 0.01 16.98
N TYR A 166 -0.15 0.97 17.14
CA TYR A 166 -1.51 0.76 17.64
C TYR A 166 -2.54 1.57 16.87
N SER A 167 -3.76 1.07 16.85
CA SER A 167 -4.92 1.78 16.31
C SER A 167 -6.06 1.78 17.32
N ALA A 168 -6.91 2.81 17.26
CA ALA A 168 -8.06 2.97 18.13
C ALA A 168 -9.20 3.71 17.44
N LYS A 169 -10.42 3.52 17.93
CA LYS A 169 -11.60 4.31 17.53
C LYS A 169 -12.18 4.97 18.77
N VAL A 170 -12.55 6.24 18.66
CA VAL A 170 -13.11 7.01 19.76
C VAL A 170 -14.16 7.99 19.25
N LYS A 171 -15.18 8.31 20.08
CA LYS A 171 -16.11 9.38 19.79
C LYS A 171 -15.52 10.71 20.28
N SER A 172 -15.74 11.79 19.54
CA SER A 172 -15.20 13.13 19.91
C SER A 172 -15.64 13.62 21.30
N GLN A 173 -16.78 13.15 21.79
CA GLN A 173 -17.31 13.46 23.13
C GLN A 173 -16.49 12.80 24.26
N GLU A 174 -15.77 11.74 23.98
CA GLU A 174 -14.94 10.97 24.93
C GLU A 174 -13.50 11.46 24.97
N VAL A 175 -13.16 12.44 24.11
CA VAL A 175 -11.81 12.98 23.98
C VAL A 175 -11.70 14.25 24.79
N THR A 176 -10.79 14.28 25.76
CA THR A 176 -10.39 15.49 26.47
C THR A 176 -9.17 16.10 25.78
N MET A 177 -9.29 17.39 25.42
CA MET A 177 -8.16 18.18 24.92
C MET A 177 -7.40 18.77 26.08
N ALA A 178 -6.10 18.50 26.14
CA ALA A 178 -5.16 19.07 27.09
C ALA A 178 -4.28 20.16 26.39
N ASP A 179 -3.22 20.57 27.05
CA ASP A 179 -2.36 21.69 26.65
C ASP A 179 -1.76 21.58 25.24
N PHE A 180 -1.57 22.74 24.61
CA PHE A 180 -0.85 22.85 23.34
C PHE A 180 0.66 22.71 23.57
N LYS A 181 1.27 21.64 23.07
CA LYS A 181 2.73 21.37 23.18
C LYS A 181 3.60 22.00 22.08
N GLY A 182 2.99 22.77 21.20
CA GLY A 182 3.70 23.45 20.12
C GLY A 182 3.85 22.63 18.82
N LEU A 183 4.32 23.31 17.79
CA LEU A 183 4.57 22.74 16.46
C LEU A 183 6.08 22.61 16.22
N THR A 184 6.49 21.55 15.53
CA THR A 184 7.86 21.45 15.00
C THR A 184 8.06 22.50 13.90
N LEU A 185 9.31 22.82 13.55
CA LEU A 185 9.62 23.76 12.48
C LEU A 185 8.94 23.38 11.16
N SER A 186 8.97 22.09 10.83
CA SER A 186 8.31 21.57 9.61
C SER A 186 6.80 21.74 9.65
N GLU A 187 6.15 21.40 10.78
CA GLU A 187 4.70 21.55 10.95
C GLU A 187 4.28 23.02 10.87
N ASN A 188 5.04 23.90 11.51
CA ASN A 188 4.74 25.34 11.49
C ASN A 188 4.85 25.94 10.08
N LEU A 189 5.94 25.63 9.36
CA LEU A 189 6.11 26.06 7.97
C LEU A 189 5.00 25.50 7.07
N ARG A 190 4.66 24.23 7.20
CA ARG A 190 3.58 23.60 6.43
C ARG A 190 2.22 24.22 6.73
N LYS A 191 1.92 24.50 8.01
CA LYS A 191 0.67 25.18 8.43
C LYS A 191 0.61 26.58 7.82
N SER A 192 1.69 27.37 7.88
CA SER A 192 1.76 28.69 7.30
C SER A 192 1.57 28.69 5.78
N VAL A 193 2.22 27.76 5.09
CA VAL A 193 2.04 27.60 3.64
C VAL A 193 0.59 27.19 3.31
N LYS A 194 0.01 26.24 4.04
CA LYS A 194 -1.38 25.81 3.83
C LYS A 194 -2.36 26.99 3.96
N LEU A 195 -2.21 27.82 4.99
CA LEU A 195 -3.04 29.01 5.18
C LEU A 195 -2.93 29.99 4.00
N ILE A 196 -1.72 30.20 3.47
CA ILE A 196 -1.51 31.05 2.30
C ILE A 196 -2.22 30.48 1.06
N LEU A 197 -2.10 29.17 0.84
CA LEU A 197 -2.73 28.51 -0.29
C LEU A 197 -4.26 28.57 -0.19
N ASP A 198 -4.84 28.25 0.97
CA ASP A 198 -6.29 28.28 1.20
C ASP A 198 -6.89 29.67 1.04
N LYS A 199 -6.13 30.73 1.37
CA LYS A 199 -6.57 32.11 1.20
C LYS A 199 -6.60 32.56 -0.26
N ASN A 200 -5.77 31.98 -1.14
CA ASN A 200 -5.54 32.48 -2.49
C ASN A 200 -5.95 31.51 -3.61
N MET A 201 -6.36 30.29 -3.28
CA MET A 201 -6.76 29.22 -4.22
C MET A 201 -8.06 28.60 -3.79
N SER A 202 -8.76 27.90 -4.68
CA SER A 202 -9.87 27.03 -4.30
C SER A 202 -9.37 25.86 -3.43
N PRO A 203 -10.24 25.19 -2.63
CA PRO A 203 -9.84 24.08 -1.76
C PRO A 203 -9.12 22.96 -2.52
N ASP A 204 -9.57 22.62 -3.71
CA ASP A 204 -8.98 21.58 -4.56
C ASP A 204 -7.58 21.98 -5.05
N GLU A 205 -7.45 23.18 -5.58
CA GLU A 205 -6.15 23.71 -6.07
C GLU A 205 -5.15 23.86 -4.92
N ALA A 206 -5.58 24.35 -3.77
CA ALA A 206 -4.76 24.49 -2.58
C ALA A 206 -4.26 23.13 -2.07
N SER A 207 -5.12 22.10 -2.08
CA SER A 207 -4.75 20.76 -1.66
C SER A 207 -3.74 20.09 -2.62
N ILE A 208 -3.92 20.27 -3.93
CA ILE A 208 -2.99 19.76 -4.95
C ILE A 208 -1.64 20.51 -4.85
N SER A 209 -1.67 21.82 -4.70
CA SER A 209 -0.47 22.64 -4.54
C SER A 209 0.32 22.26 -3.30
N TYR A 210 -0.35 22.03 -2.18
CA TYR A 210 0.26 21.58 -0.94
C TYR A 210 0.90 20.19 -1.10
N ALA A 211 0.17 19.24 -1.73
CA ALA A 211 0.69 17.90 -1.99
C ALA A 211 1.91 17.92 -2.92
N SER A 212 1.91 18.79 -3.93
CA SER A 212 3.03 18.98 -4.85
C SER A 212 4.29 19.52 -4.19
N LEU A 213 4.14 20.44 -3.20
CA LEU A 213 5.27 21.02 -2.47
C LEU A 213 5.86 20.07 -1.42
N PHE A 214 5.03 19.36 -0.67
CA PHE A 214 5.47 18.59 0.50
C PHE A 214 5.34 17.08 0.36
N GLY A 215 4.67 16.57 -0.69
CA GLY A 215 4.38 15.16 -0.88
C GLY A 215 3.32 14.62 0.08
N ASP A 216 2.61 15.50 0.75
CA ASP A 216 1.59 15.17 1.73
C ASP A 216 0.19 15.25 1.10
N LYS A 217 -0.49 14.13 1.02
CA LYS A 217 -1.80 13.97 0.35
C LYS A 217 -2.99 14.08 1.30
N THR A 218 -2.76 14.54 2.52
CA THR A 218 -3.75 14.64 3.60
C THR A 218 -5.02 15.35 3.16
N TYR A 219 -4.90 16.45 2.42
CA TYR A 219 -6.03 17.29 2.02
C TYR A 219 -6.61 16.94 0.64
N ILE A 220 -6.07 15.92 -0.03
CA ILE A 220 -6.56 15.48 -1.35
C ILE A 220 -7.86 14.70 -1.17
N THR A 221 -8.92 15.16 -1.82
CA THR A 221 -10.21 14.45 -1.86
C THR A 221 -10.10 13.17 -2.72
N ASP A 222 -10.97 12.18 -2.45
CA ASP A 222 -10.96 10.93 -3.23
C ASP A 222 -11.26 11.21 -4.72
N THR A 223 -12.18 12.13 -5.01
CA THR A 223 -12.49 12.55 -6.38
C THR A 223 -11.26 13.05 -7.14
N ILE A 224 -10.43 13.89 -6.51
CA ILE A 224 -9.17 14.35 -7.13
C ILE A 224 -8.20 13.19 -7.28
N ARG A 225 -8.05 12.36 -6.25
CA ARG A 225 -7.18 11.19 -6.27
C ARG A 225 -7.52 10.26 -7.41
N ASP A 226 -8.81 9.96 -7.59
CA ASP A 226 -9.32 9.07 -8.64
C ASP A 226 -9.13 9.69 -10.02
N ASN A 227 -9.47 10.96 -10.22
CA ASN A 227 -9.29 11.64 -11.50
C ASN A 227 -7.82 11.65 -11.94
N TYR A 228 -6.88 11.96 -11.02
CA TYR A 228 -5.45 11.95 -11.31
C TYR A 228 -4.90 10.54 -11.52
N SER A 229 -5.47 9.54 -10.84
CA SER A 229 -5.10 8.13 -11.02
C SER A 229 -5.57 7.60 -12.36
N LEU A 230 -6.85 7.79 -12.69
CA LEU A 230 -7.46 7.32 -13.93
C LEU A 230 -6.91 8.04 -15.18
N SER A 231 -6.47 9.28 -15.05
CA SER A 231 -5.76 9.99 -16.12
C SER A 231 -4.28 9.60 -16.25
N GLY A 232 -3.72 8.87 -15.28
CA GLY A 232 -2.31 8.44 -15.27
C GLY A 232 -1.30 9.49 -14.84
N ILE A 233 -1.77 10.61 -14.23
CA ILE A 233 -0.92 11.70 -13.73
C ILE A 233 -0.87 11.79 -12.20
N ALA A 234 -1.29 10.75 -11.48
CA ALA A 234 -1.27 10.69 -10.01
C ALA A 234 0.11 10.96 -9.37
N HIS A 235 1.18 10.75 -10.14
CA HIS A 235 2.55 11.02 -9.70
C HIS A 235 2.85 12.53 -9.51
N LEU A 236 2.05 13.43 -10.12
CA LEU A 236 2.14 14.88 -9.91
C LEU A 236 1.67 15.30 -8.51
N LEU A 237 0.82 14.47 -7.85
CA LEU A 237 0.40 14.66 -6.45
C LEU A 237 1.47 14.23 -5.43
N ALA A 238 2.67 13.93 -5.87
CA ALA A 238 3.78 13.52 -5.00
C ALA A 238 5.05 14.23 -5.44
N VAL A 239 5.92 14.53 -4.48
CA VAL A 239 7.24 15.09 -4.85
C VAL A 239 8.05 14.01 -5.54
N SER A 240 8.44 14.28 -6.78
CA SER A 240 9.15 13.36 -7.67
C SER A 240 10.61 13.77 -7.88
N GLY A 241 11.39 12.87 -8.50
CA GLY A 241 12.75 13.19 -8.93
C GLY A 241 12.83 14.34 -9.94
N LEU A 242 11.76 14.55 -10.70
CA LEU A 242 11.63 15.66 -11.65
C LEU A 242 11.58 17.01 -10.90
N HIS A 243 10.77 17.11 -9.84
CA HIS A 243 10.70 18.31 -8.98
C HIS A 243 12.08 18.66 -8.40
N ILE A 244 12.80 17.67 -7.88
CA ILE A 244 14.17 17.88 -7.36
C ILE A 244 15.11 18.33 -8.48
N GLY A 245 14.99 17.75 -9.68
CA GLY A 245 15.76 18.14 -10.85
C GLY A 245 15.55 19.63 -11.20
N PHE A 246 14.31 20.10 -11.20
CA PHE A 246 14.00 21.53 -11.48
C PHE A 246 14.52 22.45 -10.40
N LEU A 247 14.25 22.13 -9.13
CA LEU A 247 14.73 22.95 -8.00
C LEU A 247 16.25 23.08 -7.99
N THR A 248 16.95 21.95 -8.19
CA THR A 248 18.43 21.97 -8.20
C THR A 248 19.00 22.66 -9.43
N SER A 249 18.38 22.52 -10.60
CA SER A 249 18.77 23.22 -11.83
C SER A 249 18.55 24.72 -11.73
N MET A 250 17.41 25.13 -11.19
CA MET A 250 17.11 26.55 -10.92
C MET A 250 18.11 27.14 -9.94
N LEU A 251 18.36 26.46 -8.82
CA LEU A 251 19.28 26.93 -7.79
C LEU A 251 20.73 27.00 -8.33
N LEU A 252 21.17 25.99 -9.10
CA LEU A 252 22.46 26.04 -9.80
C LEU A 252 22.56 27.24 -10.75
N PHE A 253 21.49 27.48 -11.53
CA PHE A 253 21.46 28.62 -12.45
C PHE A 253 21.64 29.97 -11.70
N LEU A 254 20.95 30.12 -10.57
CA LEU A 254 21.08 31.33 -9.75
C LEU A 254 22.48 31.45 -9.11
N LEU A 255 23.00 30.36 -8.51
CA LEU A 255 24.30 30.34 -7.85
C LEU A 255 25.47 30.53 -8.84
N ASN A 256 25.35 30.03 -10.07
CA ASN A 256 26.38 30.23 -11.10
C ASN A 256 26.53 31.71 -11.51
N LYS A 257 25.51 32.56 -11.31
CA LYS A 257 25.59 34.00 -11.53
C LYS A 257 26.38 34.73 -10.45
N THR A 258 26.54 34.15 -9.26
CA THR A 258 27.23 34.77 -8.11
C THR A 258 28.76 34.66 -8.19
N LYS A 259 29.33 34.04 -9.20
CA LYS A 259 30.79 33.78 -9.39
C LYS A 259 31.45 33.02 -8.23
N MET A 260 30.66 32.35 -7.37
CA MET A 260 31.17 31.53 -6.26
C MET A 260 31.89 30.29 -6.80
N LYS A 261 32.81 29.73 -5.99
CA LYS A 261 33.51 28.50 -6.36
C LYS A 261 32.53 27.32 -6.45
N LYS A 262 32.65 26.46 -7.46
CA LYS A 262 31.70 25.36 -7.74
C LYS A 262 31.44 24.45 -6.55
N TYR A 263 32.44 24.19 -5.69
CA TYR A 263 32.24 23.38 -4.49
C TYR A 263 31.33 24.04 -3.46
N ILE A 264 31.37 25.39 -3.33
CA ILE A 264 30.47 26.14 -2.43
C ILE A 264 29.04 26.04 -2.92
N ASN A 265 28.81 26.17 -4.23
CA ASN A 265 27.49 25.99 -4.82
C ASN A 265 26.89 24.61 -4.48
N ILE A 266 27.70 23.54 -4.54
CA ILE A 266 27.23 22.20 -4.22
C ILE A 266 26.96 22.02 -2.72
N ILE A 267 27.75 22.65 -1.85
CA ILE A 267 27.48 22.62 -0.40
C ILE A 267 26.14 23.31 -0.12
N ILE A 268 25.87 24.50 -0.70
CA ILE A 268 24.62 25.23 -0.52
C ILE A 268 23.44 24.37 -1.01
N ILE A 269 23.56 23.75 -2.19
CA ILE A 269 22.52 22.86 -2.71
C ILE A 269 22.35 21.63 -1.84
N GLY A 270 23.44 21.05 -1.32
CA GLY A 270 23.39 19.93 -0.40
C GLY A 270 22.60 20.25 0.88
N VAL A 271 22.87 21.38 1.51
CA VAL A 271 22.14 21.87 2.68
C VAL A 271 20.67 22.09 2.34
N PHE A 272 20.39 22.74 1.22
CA PHE A 272 19.02 22.93 0.73
C PHE A 272 18.28 21.60 0.52
N LEU A 273 18.93 20.60 -0.10
CA LEU A 273 18.32 19.30 -0.34
C LEU A 273 18.04 18.55 0.97
N VAL A 274 18.93 18.61 1.96
CA VAL A 274 18.69 18.02 3.28
C VAL A 274 17.48 18.68 3.96
N PHE A 275 17.42 20.01 3.93
CA PHE A 275 16.29 20.77 4.47
C PHE A 275 14.98 20.43 3.74
N TYR A 276 15.01 20.35 2.41
CA TYR A 276 13.83 19.97 1.64
C TYR A 276 13.40 18.51 1.87
N CYS A 277 14.36 17.56 2.03
CA CYS A 277 14.07 16.21 2.47
C CYS A 277 13.33 16.20 3.83
N TYR A 278 13.78 17.03 4.78
CA TYR A 278 13.12 17.18 6.08
C TYR A 278 11.69 17.69 5.92
N LEU A 279 11.47 18.73 5.10
CA LEU A 279 10.12 19.24 4.80
C LEU A 279 9.23 18.17 4.12
N CYS A 280 9.78 17.29 3.31
CA CYS A 280 9.05 16.18 2.65
C CYS A 280 9.02 14.88 3.49
N SER A 281 9.31 14.93 4.79
CA SER A 281 9.36 13.77 5.71
C SER A 281 10.25 12.64 5.20
N PHE A 282 11.37 12.98 4.58
CA PHE A 282 12.32 12.05 3.99
C PHE A 282 11.65 11.02 3.07
N SER A 283 10.77 11.47 2.18
CA SER A 283 10.12 10.59 1.22
C SER A 283 11.16 9.95 0.31
N VAL A 284 10.95 8.67 -0.05
CA VAL A 284 11.90 7.84 -0.79
C VAL A 284 12.31 8.48 -2.12
N SER A 285 11.38 9.05 -2.87
CA SER A 285 11.64 9.67 -4.18
C SER A 285 12.52 10.92 -4.06
N VAL A 286 12.31 11.74 -3.01
CA VAL A 286 13.10 12.95 -2.75
C VAL A 286 14.52 12.58 -2.34
N VAL A 287 14.67 11.66 -1.38
CA VAL A 287 15.99 11.19 -0.91
C VAL A 287 16.80 10.59 -2.04
N ARG A 288 16.19 9.71 -2.85
CA ARG A 288 16.86 9.11 -4.02
C ARG A 288 17.35 10.18 -5.00
N ALA A 289 16.47 11.11 -5.40
CA ALA A 289 16.83 12.14 -6.36
C ALA A 289 17.93 13.07 -5.83
N SER A 290 17.86 13.42 -4.55
CA SER A 290 18.89 14.23 -3.88
C SER A 290 20.25 13.55 -3.88
N ILE A 291 20.32 12.26 -3.53
CA ILE A 291 21.57 11.50 -3.55
C ILE A 291 22.13 11.42 -4.97
N MET A 292 21.28 11.08 -5.96
CA MET A 292 21.73 10.98 -7.36
C MET A 292 22.26 12.31 -7.89
N PHE A 293 21.60 13.43 -7.55
CA PHE A 293 22.05 14.76 -7.92
C PHE A 293 23.40 15.10 -7.28
N LEU A 294 23.55 14.83 -5.97
CA LEU A 294 24.82 15.09 -5.26
C LEU A 294 25.97 14.25 -5.85
N VAL A 295 25.73 12.96 -6.15
CA VAL A 295 26.74 12.09 -6.77
C VAL A 295 27.15 12.61 -8.15
N LEU A 296 26.18 13.04 -8.98
CA LEU A 296 26.44 13.65 -10.28
C LEU A 296 27.28 14.93 -10.13
N SER A 297 26.91 15.79 -9.20
CA SER A 297 27.58 17.06 -8.96
C SER A 297 29.00 16.87 -8.45
N LEU A 298 29.23 15.92 -7.55
CA LEU A 298 30.56 15.56 -7.05
C LEU A 298 31.41 14.94 -8.16
N ALA A 299 30.85 14.04 -8.98
CA ALA A 299 31.56 13.48 -10.13
C ALA A 299 32.07 14.57 -11.06
N ASN A 300 31.25 15.60 -11.33
CA ASN A 300 31.63 16.75 -12.17
C ASN A 300 32.76 17.60 -11.55
N ILE A 301 32.78 17.78 -10.20
CA ILE A 301 33.86 18.51 -9.53
C ILE A 301 35.17 17.74 -9.62
N PHE A 302 35.14 16.44 -9.33
CA PHE A 302 36.35 15.60 -9.31
C PHE A 302 36.79 15.12 -10.70
N GLY A 303 36.11 15.56 -11.78
CA GLY A 303 36.42 15.11 -13.15
C GLY A 303 36.25 13.61 -13.37
N LYS A 304 35.42 12.95 -12.55
CA LYS A 304 35.12 11.51 -12.66
C LYS A 304 33.94 11.21 -13.54
N GLN A 305 33.98 10.06 -14.22
CA GLN A 305 32.84 9.61 -15.01
C GLN A 305 31.65 9.25 -14.08
N TYR A 306 30.47 9.79 -14.38
CA TYR A 306 29.24 9.48 -13.67
C TYR A 306 28.64 8.15 -14.15
N ASP A 307 28.66 7.13 -13.30
CA ASP A 307 27.95 5.87 -13.55
C ASP A 307 26.52 5.94 -13.01
N LYS A 308 25.59 6.05 -13.92
CA LYS A 308 24.14 6.21 -13.60
C LYS A 308 23.60 5.06 -12.77
N LEU A 309 23.98 3.80 -13.08
CA LEU A 309 23.47 2.61 -12.37
C LEU A 309 24.05 2.49 -10.96
N ASN A 310 25.35 2.74 -10.80
CA ASN A 310 25.96 2.76 -9.47
C ASN A 310 25.38 3.90 -8.59
N SER A 311 25.04 5.04 -9.19
CA SER A 311 24.38 6.15 -8.48
C SER A 311 22.97 5.77 -8.00
N VAL A 312 22.18 5.09 -8.85
CA VAL A 312 20.88 4.53 -8.45
C VAL A 312 21.04 3.48 -7.35
N GLY A 313 22.04 2.58 -7.51
CA GLY A 313 22.35 1.56 -6.52
C GLY A 313 22.71 2.17 -5.17
N LEU A 314 23.57 3.21 -5.14
CA LEU A 314 23.92 3.92 -3.92
C LEU A 314 22.70 4.54 -3.23
N ALA A 315 21.86 5.24 -4.00
CA ALA A 315 20.64 5.79 -3.47
C ALA A 315 19.70 4.71 -2.91
N GLY A 316 19.59 3.58 -3.61
CA GLY A 316 18.81 2.43 -3.16
C GLY A 316 19.33 1.80 -1.88
N VAL A 317 20.64 1.59 -1.77
CA VAL A 317 21.27 1.07 -0.55
C VAL A 317 21.00 2.01 0.63
N VAL A 318 21.24 3.33 0.47
CA VAL A 318 21.00 4.31 1.55
C VAL A 318 19.53 4.30 1.99
N VAL A 319 18.58 4.26 1.04
CA VAL A 319 17.15 4.20 1.37
C VAL A 319 16.81 2.91 2.12
N LEU A 320 17.29 1.75 1.66
CA LEU A 320 16.99 0.46 2.30
C LEU A 320 17.67 0.29 3.67
N LEU A 321 18.82 0.93 3.90
CA LEU A 321 19.44 0.98 5.23
C LEU A 321 18.63 1.85 6.21
N TYR A 322 18.05 2.94 5.73
CA TYR A 322 17.26 3.86 6.55
C TYR A 322 15.80 3.39 6.73
N LYS A 323 15.17 2.88 5.66
CA LYS A 323 13.79 2.39 5.62
C LYS A 323 13.74 1.02 4.93
N PRO A 324 14.12 -0.07 5.60
CA PRO A 324 14.24 -1.40 4.98
C PRO A 324 12.96 -1.90 4.32
N LEU A 325 11.82 -1.74 4.99
CA LEU A 325 10.55 -2.22 4.48
C LEU A 325 9.99 -1.41 3.30
N SER A 326 10.69 -0.34 2.89
CA SER A 326 10.30 0.42 1.67
C SER A 326 10.34 -0.43 0.40
N VAL A 327 11.03 -1.57 0.39
CA VAL A 327 11.00 -2.51 -0.73
C VAL A 327 9.59 -3.02 -1.06
N PHE A 328 8.68 -2.98 -0.08
CA PHE A 328 7.27 -3.36 -0.24
C PHE A 328 6.38 -2.17 -0.61
N ASP A 329 6.91 -0.93 -0.56
CA ASP A 329 6.16 0.28 -0.88
C ASP A 329 6.06 0.48 -2.40
N PRO A 330 4.83 0.60 -2.95
CA PRO A 330 4.64 0.94 -4.36
C PRO A 330 5.42 2.18 -4.81
N GLY A 331 5.49 3.21 -3.97
CA GLY A 331 6.21 4.45 -4.27
C GLY A 331 7.71 4.24 -4.46
N PHE A 332 8.33 3.35 -3.66
CA PHE A 332 9.71 2.94 -3.84
C PHE A 332 9.90 2.20 -5.17
N LEU A 333 9.12 1.15 -5.40
CA LEU A 333 9.26 0.30 -6.58
C LEU A 333 9.00 1.06 -7.88
N LEU A 334 7.93 1.87 -7.94
CA LEU A 334 7.64 2.71 -9.12
C LEU A 334 8.74 3.74 -9.37
N SER A 335 9.29 4.34 -8.32
CA SER A 335 10.35 5.33 -8.42
C SER A 335 11.65 4.75 -8.99
N PHE A 336 12.07 3.55 -8.55
CA PHE A 336 13.23 2.85 -9.09
C PHE A 336 12.94 2.24 -10.45
N GLY A 337 11.76 1.67 -10.67
CA GLY A 337 11.31 1.13 -11.96
C GLY A 337 11.32 2.17 -13.07
N CYS A 338 10.85 3.39 -12.76
CA CYS A 338 10.90 4.53 -13.69
C CYS A 338 12.34 4.81 -14.17
N VAL A 339 13.28 4.97 -13.24
CA VAL A 339 14.69 5.29 -13.58
C VAL A 339 15.37 4.14 -14.31
N LEU A 340 15.11 2.91 -13.90
CA LEU A 340 15.62 1.73 -14.59
C LEU A 340 15.06 1.65 -16.02
N GLY A 341 13.75 1.90 -16.21
CA GLY A 341 13.13 1.97 -17.53
C GLY A 341 13.81 2.99 -18.44
N ILE A 342 14.05 4.21 -17.93
CA ILE A 342 14.79 5.25 -18.68
C ILE A 342 16.16 4.74 -19.10
N PHE A 343 16.92 4.14 -18.18
CA PHE A 343 18.29 3.69 -18.50
C PHE A 343 18.31 2.49 -19.43
N MET A 344 17.30 1.64 -19.39
CA MET A 344 17.23 0.43 -20.22
C MET A 344 16.78 0.71 -21.65
N PHE A 345 15.83 1.62 -21.87
CA PHE A 345 15.10 1.69 -23.14
C PHE A 345 15.20 3.04 -23.86
N THR A 346 15.56 4.17 -23.21
CA THR A 346 15.54 5.50 -23.87
C THR A 346 16.37 5.53 -25.14
N LYS A 347 17.62 5.01 -25.11
CA LYS A 347 18.47 5.02 -26.33
C LYS A 347 17.90 4.18 -27.47
N TYR A 348 17.17 3.11 -27.16
CA TYR A 348 16.51 2.27 -28.15
C TYR A 348 15.40 3.07 -28.87
N PHE A 349 14.53 3.72 -28.09
CA PHE A 349 13.44 4.52 -28.66
C PHE A 349 13.94 5.78 -29.37
N GLN A 350 14.99 6.43 -28.87
CA GLN A 350 15.62 7.56 -29.59
C GLN A 350 16.08 7.15 -30.97
N LYS A 351 16.75 6.00 -31.11
CA LYS A 351 17.17 5.48 -32.44
C LYS A 351 15.96 5.17 -33.31
N LEU A 352 14.88 4.64 -32.74
CA LEU A 352 13.65 4.33 -33.49
C LEU A 352 13.00 5.61 -34.04
N PHE A 353 12.82 6.64 -33.21
CA PHE A 353 12.23 7.92 -33.61
C PHE A 353 13.11 8.68 -34.58
N THR A 354 14.44 8.60 -34.44
CA THR A 354 15.37 9.17 -35.42
C THR A 354 15.22 8.48 -36.79
N LYS A 355 15.04 7.15 -36.81
CA LYS A 355 14.78 6.38 -38.03
C LYS A 355 13.45 6.77 -38.69
N TRP A 356 12.46 7.13 -37.90
CA TRP A 356 11.14 7.61 -38.37
C TRP A 356 11.10 9.10 -38.65
N HIS A 357 12.26 9.79 -38.70
CA HIS A 357 12.39 11.23 -39.01
C HIS A 357 11.58 12.16 -38.07
N PHE A 358 11.32 11.74 -36.84
CA PHE A 358 10.69 12.63 -35.84
C PHE A 358 11.60 13.82 -35.53
N PRO A 359 11.04 15.03 -35.32
CA PRO A 359 11.80 16.17 -34.80
C PRO A 359 12.52 15.78 -33.50
N LYS A 360 13.84 16.03 -33.40
CA LYS A 360 14.70 15.53 -32.35
C LYS A 360 14.15 15.77 -30.95
N LYS A 361 13.68 16.99 -30.63
CA LYS A 361 13.12 17.33 -29.30
C LYS A 361 11.90 16.49 -28.97
N ILE A 362 10.97 16.34 -29.89
CA ILE A 362 9.74 15.55 -29.71
C ILE A 362 10.10 14.07 -29.58
N GLY A 363 10.95 13.55 -30.48
CA GLY A 363 11.40 12.16 -30.45
C GLY A 363 12.11 11.79 -29.15
N ASP A 364 12.98 12.66 -28.63
CA ASP A 364 13.68 12.45 -27.36
C ASP A 364 12.69 12.43 -26.17
N THR A 365 11.72 13.33 -26.14
CA THR A 365 10.69 13.37 -25.09
C THR A 365 9.82 12.10 -25.12
N LEU A 366 9.32 11.72 -26.30
CA LEU A 366 8.52 10.50 -26.47
C LEU A 366 9.33 9.24 -26.13
N ALA A 367 10.63 9.20 -26.47
CA ALA A 367 11.51 8.09 -26.12
C ALA A 367 11.64 7.89 -24.60
N VAL A 368 11.79 8.99 -23.86
CA VAL A 368 11.84 8.94 -22.38
C VAL A 368 10.49 8.49 -21.82
N MET A 369 9.38 9.03 -22.32
CA MET A 369 8.04 8.67 -21.84
C MET A 369 7.71 7.20 -22.07
N LEU A 370 8.01 6.65 -23.25
CA LEU A 370 7.84 5.21 -23.52
C LEU A 370 8.74 4.36 -22.63
N ALA A 371 9.98 4.77 -22.45
CA ALA A 371 10.93 4.05 -21.59
C ALA A 371 10.45 4.00 -20.13
N VAL A 372 9.92 5.11 -19.61
CA VAL A 372 9.28 5.18 -18.29
C VAL A 372 8.10 4.24 -18.23
N GLN A 373 7.18 4.36 -19.20
CA GLN A 373 5.94 3.57 -19.19
C GLN A 373 6.23 2.07 -19.17
N ILE A 374 7.16 1.59 -20.01
CA ILE A 374 7.57 0.17 -20.01
C ILE A 374 8.18 -0.23 -18.67
N GLY A 375 8.98 0.64 -18.05
CA GLY A 375 9.62 0.37 -16.77
C GLY A 375 8.65 0.24 -15.61
N ILE A 376 7.52 0.98 -15.62
CA ILE A 376 6.56 1.01 -14.51
C ILE A 376 5.30 0.19 -14.77
N LEU A 377 4.97 -0.13 -16.04
CA LEU A 377 3.73 -0.79 -16.43
C LEU A 377 3.43 -2.07 -15.63
N PRO A 378 4.38 -3.03 -15.48
CA PRO A 378 4.08 -4.24 -14.72
C PRO A 378 3.73 -3.96 -13.25
N LEU A 379 4.41 -3.01 -12.62
CA LEU A 379 4.13 -2.59 -11.24
C LEU A 379 2.79 -1.86 -11.13
N THR A 380 2.48 -1.00 -12.10
CA THR A 380 1.20 -0.27 -12.11
C THR A 380 0.03 -1.24 -12.18
N ILE A 381 0.10 -2.25 -13.05
CA ILE A 381 -0.94 -3.28 -13.16
C ILE A 381 -1.01 -4.09 -11.85
N TYR A 382 0.15 -4.50 -11.30
CA TYR A 382 0.20 -5.28 -10.07
C TYR A 382 -0.44 -4.58 -8.86
N TYR A 383 -0.17 -3.26 -8.68
CA TYR A 383 -0.65 -2.53 -7.51
C TYR A 383 -2.03 -1.92 -7.66
N TYR A 384 -2.39 -1.48 -8.87
CA TYR A 384 -3.61 -0.69 -9.08
C TYR A 384 -4.68 -1.42 -9.91
N GLY A 385 -4.32 -2.48 -10.66
CA GLY A 385 -5.26 -3.26 -11.47
C GLY A 385 -5.93 -2.47 -12.61
N LYS A 386 -5.54 -1.21 -12.82
CA LYS A 386 -6.13 -0.31 -13.83
C LYS A 386 -5.04 0.31 -14.69
N LEU A 387 -5.30 0.42 -15.98
CA LEU A 387 -4.42 1.07 -16.94
C LEU A 387 -5.22 2.05 -17.79
N SER A 388 -4.78 3.30 -17.86
CA SER A 388 -5.35 4.28 -18.79
C SER A 388 -4.55 4.34 -20.08
N LEU A 389 -5.22 4.15 -21.22
CA LEU A 389 -4.60 4.27 -22.54
C LEU A 389 -4.16 5.71 -22.84
N LEU A 390 -4.83 6.70 -22.25
CA LEU A 390 -4.53 8.12 -22.43
C LEU A 390 -3.39 8.63 -21.54
N THR A 391 -2.81 7.79 -20.68
CA THR A 391 -1.70 8.16 -19.78
C THR A 391 -0.55 8.85 -20.51
N MET A 392 -0.17 8.35 -21.69
CA MET A 392 0.96 8.93 -22.46
C MET A 392 0.63 10.33 -22.98
N LEU A 393 -0.58 10.53 -23.48
CA LEU A 393 -1.07 11.83 -23.95
C LEU A 393 -1.20 12.82 -22.79
N ALA A 394 -1.79 12.38 -21.67
CA ALA A 394 -1.93 13.18 -20.46
C ALA A 394 -0.57 13.67 -19.96
N ASN A 395 0.41 12.77 -19.88
CA ASN A 395 1.76 13.12 -19.44
C ASN A 395 2.48 14.06 -20.41
N PHE A 396 2.31 13.86 -21.72
CA PHE A 396 2.92 14.73 -22.73
C PHE A 396 2.45 16.18 -22.62
N VAL A 397 1.18 16.38 -22.30
CA VAL A 397 0.59 17.72 -22.12
C VAL A 397 0.80 18.26 -20.72
N CYS A 398 0.49 17.46 -19.68
CA CYS A 398 0.45 17.97 -18.31
C CYS A 398 1.83 18.18 -17.70
N ILE A 399 2.85 17.34 -18.00
CA ILE A 399 4.16 17.47 -17.38
C ILE A 399 4.82 18.83 -17.65
N PRO A 400 4.94 19.33 -18.91
CA PRO A 400 5.56 20.63 -19.16
C PRO A 400 4.81 21.80 -18.51
N ILE A 401 3.47 21.73 -18.47
CA ILE A 401 2.63 22.75 -17.83
C ILE A 401 2.82 22.71 -16.32
N PHE A 402 2.88 21.52 -15.75
CA PHE A 402 3.11 21.32 -14.32
C PHE A 402 4.50 21.79 -13.87
N GLU A 403 5.53 21.66 -14.73
CA GLU A 403 6.86 22.21 -14.45
C GLU A 403 6.82 23.71 -14.21
N VAL A 404 6.13 24.43 -15.09
CA VAL A 404 5.94 25.88 -14.95
C VAL A 404 5.16 26.22 -13.69
N PHE A 405 4.06 25.52 -13.45
CA PHE A 405 3.27 25.65 -12.21
C PHE A 405 4.14 25.47 -10.97
N PHE A 406 4.91 24.39 -10.91
CA PHE A 406 5.70 24.05 -9.73
C PHE A 406 6.81 25.08 -9.45
N ILE A 407 7.51 25.55 -10.49
CA ILE A 407 8.55 26.59 -10.34
C ILE A 407 7.93 27.90 -9.84
N LEU A 408 6.83 28.35 -10.45
CA LEU A 408 6.15 29.58 -10.05
C LEU A 408 5.64 29.49 -8.60
N LEU A 409 5.03 28.37 -8.24
CA LEU A 409 4.54 28.12 -6.88
C LEU A 409 5.69 28.14 -5.86
N PHE A 410 6.77 27.42 -6.16
CA PHE A 410 7.95 27.33 -5.29
C PHE A 410 8.64 28.67 -5.07
N LEU A 411 8.63 29.57 -6.06
CA LEU A 411 9.16 30.92 -5.92
C LEU A 411 8.18 31.87 -5.20
N ALA A 412 6.87 31.76 -5.52
CA ALA A 412 5.86 32.64 -4.94
C ALA A 412 5.66 32.41 -3.44
N VAL A 413 5.62 31.16 -2.99
CA VAL A 413 5.30 30.83 -1.58
C VAL A 413 6.28 31.46 -0.59
N PRO A 414 7.62 31.37 -0.70
CA PRO A 414 8.55 32.04 0.21
C PRO A 414 8.43 33.57 0.16
N LEU A 415 8.20 34.15 -1.03
CA LEU A 415 8.01 35.59 -1.16
C LEU A 415 6.77 36.06 -0.43
N VAL A 416 5.66 35.33 -0.53
CA VAL A 416 4.41 35.68 0.18
C VAL A 416 4.52 35.46 1.68
N LEU A 417 5.30 34.47 2.14
CA LEU A 417 5.59 34.26 3.56
C LEU A 417 6.31 35.48 4.18
N ILE A 418 7.25 36.08 3.41
CA ILE A 418 8.01 37.28 3.87
C ILE A 418 7.21 38.56 3.63
N MET A 419 6.53 38.65 2.49
CA MET A 419 5.81 39.83 2.02
C MET A 419 4.37 39.48 1.63
N PRO A 420 3.39 39.51 2.58
CA PRO A 420 2.02 39.04 2.31
C PRO A 420 1.28 39.82 1.20
N PHE A 421 1.67 41.06 0.92
CA PHE A 421 1.07 41.85 -0.17
C PHE A 421 1.34 41.25 -1.56
N LEU A 422 2.34 40.40 -1.71
CA LEU A 422 2.65 39.68 -2.95
C LEU A 422 1.76 38.45 -3.19
N SER A 423 0.70 38.27 -2.41
CA SER A 423 -0.21 37.13 -2.51
C SER A 423 -0.82 36.96 -3.93
N PHE A 424 -0.91 38.02 -4.72
CA PHE A 424 -1.36 37.99 -6.11
C PHE A 424 -0.48 37.05 -6.99
N LEU A 425 0.80 36.83 -6.63
CA LEU A 425 1.69 35.92 -7.35
C LEU A 425 1.20 34.46 -7.32
N ILE A 426 0.41 34.08 -6.33
CA ILE A 426 -0.13 32.73 -6.19
C ILE A 426 -1.29 32.50 -7.16
N LYS A 427 -1.95 33.56 -7.66
CA LYS A 427 -3.05 33.41 -8.62
C LYS A 427 -2.62 32.78 -9.95
N VAL A 428 -1.38 33.02 -10.39
CA VAL A 428 -0.88 32.45 -11.65
C VAL A 428 -0.74 30.94 -11.55
N PRO A 429 -0.01 30.35 -10.57
CA PRO A 429 0.00 28.90 -10.39
C PRO A 429 -1.39 28.31 -10.09
N ALA A 430 -2.30 29.06 -9.42
CA ALA A 430 -3.67 28.60 -9.21
C ALA A 430 -4.41 28.35 -10.54
N ILE A 431 -4.31 29.28 -11.48
CA ILE A 431 -4.91 29.12 -12.80
C ILE A 431 -4.32 27.90 -13.54
N ILE A 432 -3.00 27.74 -13.46
CA ILE A 432 -2.32 26.62 -14.16
C ILE A 432 -2.79 25.26 -13.60
N ILE A 433 -2.83 25.13 -12.28
CA ILE A 433 -3.24 23.85 -11.67
C ILE A 433 -4.73 23.54 -11.88
N TYR A 434 -5.58 24.59 -11.94
CA TYR A 434 -6.97 24.45 -12.35
C TYR A 434 -7.09 23.81 -13.74
N PHE A 435 -6.35 24.27 -14.73
CA PHE A 435 -6.37 23.69 -16.08
C PHE A 435 -5.89 22.23 -16.08
N ILE A 436 -4.82 21.91 -15.35
CA ILE A 436 -4.33 20.52 -15.25
C ILE A 436 -5.41 19.64 -14.63
N THR A 437 -6.09 20.11 -13.59
CA THR A 437 -7.16 19.37 -12.92
C THR A 437 -8.34 19.14 -13.85
N ARG A 438 -8.70 20.11 -14.68
CA ARG A 438 -9.75 19.95 -15.70
C ARG A 438 -9.37 18.95 -16.78
N ILE A 439 -8.11 18.94 -17.23
CA ILE A 439 -7.61 17.92 -18.17
C ILE A 439 -7.69 16.52 -17.53
N ALA A 440 -7.25 16.38 -16.28
CA ALA A 440 -7.32 15.13 -15.56
C ALA A 440 -8.76 14.60 -15.45
N GLN A 441 -9.70 15.49 -15.11
CA GLN A 441 -11.12 15.18 -14.98
C GLN A 441 -11.75 14.75 -16.32
N THR A 442 -11.41 15.47 -17.41
CA THR A 442 -11.90 15.15 -18.76
C THR A 442 -11.42 13.77 -19.21
N ILE A 443 -10.16 13.42 -18.95
CA ILE A 443 -9.59 12.13 -19.29
C ILE A 443 -10.17 11.01 -18.42
N ALA A 444 -10.33 11.23 -17.12
CA ALA A 444 -10.88 10.27 -16.19
C ALA A 444 -12.32 9.87 -16.54
N ASN A 445 -13.10 10.79 -17.09
CA ASN A 445 -14.48 10.53 -17.52
C ASN A 445 -14.57 9.67 -18.80
N GLN A 446 -13.45 9.40 -19.51
CA GLN A 446 -13.43 8.56 -20.70
C GLN A 446 -13.35 7.08 -20.30
N LYS A 447 -14.48 6.46 -19.96
CA LYS A 447 -14.54 5.04 -19.52
C LYS A 447 -13.89 4.06 -20.50
N TRP A 448 -13.96 4.32 -21.82
CA TRP A 448 -13.36 3.49 -22.87
C TRP A 448 -11.82 3.45 -22.80
N ALA A 449 -11.20 4.48 -22.24
CA ALA A 449 -9.76 4.58 -22.13
C ALA A 449 -9.18 3.82 -20.92
N ILE A 450 -10.02 3.31 -20.02
CA ILE A 450 -9.62 2.62 -18.81
C ILE A 450 -9.76 1.13 -19.02
N ILE A 451 -8.65 0.41 -18.97
CA ILE A 451 -8.61 -1.05 -19.01
C ILE A 451 -8.45 -1.56 -17.58
N ASN A 452 -9.42 -2.32 -17.11
CA ASN A 452 -9.32 -3.06 -15.86
C ASN A 452 -8.58 -4.37 -16.14
N LEU A 453 -7.43 -4.55 -15.51
CA LEU A 453 -6.60 -5.74 -15.62
C LEU A 453 -6.66 -6.47 -14.29
N ASN A 454 -7.28 -7.62 -14.30
CA ASN A 454 -7.35 -8.47 -13.11
C ASN A 454 -5.94 -8.94 -12.72
N PHE A 455 -5.77 -9.28 -11.46
CA PHE A 455 -4.57 -9.64 -10.73
C PHE A 455 -3.43 -10.25 -11.57
N ILE A 456 -2.23 -9.69 -11.42
CA ILE A 456 -0.97 -10.29 -11.89
C ILE A 456 -0.26 -10.93 -10.70
N SER A 457 0.00 -12.24 -10.78
CA SER A 457 0.80 -12.94 -9.76
C SER A 457 2.19 -12.30 -9.61
N PRO A 458 2.75 -12.23 -8.37
CA PRO A 458 4.13 -11.78 -8.14
C PRO A 458 5.17 -12.50 -9.00
N PHE A 459 4.95 -13.76 -9.34
CA PHE A 459 5.84 -14.55 -10.20
C PHE A 459 5.85 -14.04 -11.65
N ILE A 460 4.67 -13.66 -12.18
CA ILE A 460 4.56 -13.02 -13.51
C ILE A 460 5.31 -11.68 -13.50
N LEU A 461 5.13 -10.89 -12.45
CA LEU A 461 5.81 -9.60 -12.30
C LEU A 461 7.33 -9.77 -12.37
N VAL A 462 7.90 -10.69 -11.61
CA VAL A 462 9.34 -11.00 -11.62
C VAL A 462 9.78 -11.47 -13.02
N GLY A 463 9.03 -12.39 -13.62
CA GLY A 463 9.31 -12.92 -14.97
C GLY A 463 9.34 -11.80 -16.02
N ILE A 464 8.37 -10.89 -16.00
CA ILE A 464 8.35 -9.73 -16.92
C ILE A 464 9.60 -8.86 -16.73
N TYR A 465 10.00 -8.55 -15.48
CA TYR A 465 11.21 -7.75 -15.26
C TYR A 465 12.49 -8.45 -15.70
N VAL A 466 12.61 -9.76 -15.54
CA VAL A 466 13.73 -10.55 -16.08
C VAL A 466 13.76 -10.47 -17.60
N ILE A 467 12.62 -10.60 -18.27
CA ILE A 467 12.49 -10.47 -19.73
C ILE A 467 12.90 -9.06 -20.17
N LEU A 468 12.36 -8.02 -19.52
CA LEU A 468 12.71 -6.62 -19.81
C LEU A 468 14.21 -6.38 -19.65
N PHE A 469 14.83 -6.94 -18.61
CA PHE A 469 16.27 -6.81 -18.39
C PHE A 469 17.10 -7.47 -19.50
N ILE A 470 16.70 -8.68 -19.97
CA ILE A 470 17.36 -9.35 -21.10
C ILE A 470 17.20 -8.58 -22.40
N CYS A 471 16.01 -8.02 -22.65
CA CYS A 471 15.76 -7.19 -23.82
C CYS A 471 16.46 -5.84 -23.79
N SER A 472 16.95 -5.41 -22.63
CA SER A 472 17.60 -4.11 -22.44
C SER A 472 18.92 -3.98 -23.19
N GLN A 473 19.45 -2.75 -23.23
CA GLN A 473 20.76 -2.45 -23.80
C GLN A 473 21.95 -2.95 -22.95
N PHE A 474 21.71 -3.42 -21.71
CA PHE A 474 22.77 -3.87 -20.81
C PHE A 474 23.29 -5.27 -21.15
N ILE A 475 22.49 -6.07 -21.87
CA ILE A 475 22.87 -7.42 -22.31
C ILE A 475 23.25 -7.40 -23.79
N ASN A 476 24.49 -7.75 -24.09
CA ASN A 476 25.02 -7.81 -25.46
C ASN A 476 24.70 -9.15 -26.12
N LEU A 477 23.44 -9.40 -26.42
CA LEU A 477 23.01 -10.54 -27.22
C LEU A 477 22.52 -10.05 -28.59
N LYS A 478 22.64 -10.90 -29.62
CA LYS A 478 22.05 -10.62 -30.96
C LYS A 478 20.51 -10.53 -30.82
N PRO A 479 19.80 -9.69 -31.61
CA PRO A 479 18.34 -9.54 -31.49
C PRO A 479 17.57 -10.86 -31.54
N LYS A 480 17.94 -11.80 -32.41
CA LYS A 480 17.35 -13.14 -32.48
C LYS A 480 17.52 -13.93 -31.19
N GLN A 481 18.71 -13.85 -30.55
CA GLN A 481 18.97 -14.53 -29.27
C GLN A 481 18.17 -13.91 -28.13
N LYS A 482 18.05 -12.56 -28.08
CA LYS A 482 17.20 -11.87 -27.10
C LYS A 482 15.75 -12.32 -27.21
N LEU A 483 15.23 -12.39 -28.43
CA LEU A 483 13.86 -12.83 -28.68
C LEU A 483 13.65 -14.28 -28.25
N SER A 484 14.56 -15.18 -28.63
CA SER A 484 14.47 -16.61 -28.26
C SER A 484 14.53 -16.79 -26.73
N THR A 485 15.48 -16.13 -26.04
CA THR A 485 15.59 -16.25 -24.58
C THR A 485 14.37 -15.62 -23.87
N ALA A 486 13.86 -14.50 -24.36
CA ALA A 486 12.66 -13.88 -23.83
C ALA A 486 11.42 -14.75 -23.99
N SER A 487 11.27 -15.43 -25.14
CA SER A 487 10.15 -16.35 -25.39
C SER A 487 10.20 -17.57 -24.49
N VAL A 488 11.38 -18.18 -24.30
CA VAL A 488 11.55 -19.31 -23.38
C VAL A 488 11.22 -18.92 -21.94
N LEU A 489 11.71 -17.76 -21.47
CA LEU A 489 11.41 -17.27 -20.14
C LEU A 489 9.94 -16.92 -19.95
N LEU A 490 9.28 -16.39 -20.97
CA LEU A 490 7.84 -16.13 -20.92
C LEU A 490 7.07 -17.43 -20.71
N VAL A 491 7.39 -18.46 -21.46
CA VAL A 491 6.77 -19.80 -21.32
C VAL A 491 7.02 -20.36 -19.92
N ILE A 492 8.27 -20.30 -19.41
CA ILE A 492 8.61 -20.76 -18.06
C ILE A 492 7.81 -19.97 -17.01
N THR A 493 7.73 -18.65 -17.14
CA THR A 493 6.97 -17.78 -16.22
C THR A 493 5.49 -18.18 -16.20
N ILE A 494 4.89 -18.42 -17.37
CA ILE A 494 3.50 -18.86 -17.49
C ILE A 494 3.31 -20.23 -16.83
N LEU A 495 4.19 -21.21 -17.11
CA LEU A 495 4.10 -22.55 -16.54
C LEU A 495 4.26 -22.55 -15.02
N VAL A 496 5.23 -21.78 -14.49
CA VAL A 496 5.42 -21.60 -13.05
C VAL A 496 4.18 -20.96 -12.42
N THR A 497 3.60 -19.97 -13.07
CA THR A 497 2.39 -19.32 -12.57
C THR A 497 1.21 -20.26 -12.55
N ILE A 498 0.99 -21.04 -13.62
CA ILE A 498 -0.06 -22.06 -13.66
C ILE A 498 0.18 -23.08 -12.54
N GLY A 499 1.41 -23.58 -12.38
CA GLY A 499 1.73 -24.59 -11.36
C GLY A 499 1.60 -24.11 -9.91
N LEU A 500 1.95 -22.82 -9.63
CA LEU A 500 1.93 -22.28 -8.26
C LEU A 500 0.65 -21.51 -7.92
N CYS A 501 -0.04 -20.98 -8.93
CA CYS A 501 -1.23 -20.15 -8.76
C CYS A 501 -2.52 -20.87 -9.18
N THR A 502 -2.48 -22.16 -9.54
CA THR A 502 -3.71 -22.96 -9.58
C THR A 502 -4.19 -23.07 -8.13
N PRO A 503 -5.26 -22.35 -7.75
CA PRO A 503 -5.79 -22.51 -6.43
C PRO A 503 -6.21 -23.95 -6.29
N LEU A 504 -5.84 -24.60 -5.19
CA LEU A 504 -6.49 -25.81 -4.78
C LEU A 504 -7.97 -25.42 -4.56
N LYS A 505 -8.81 -25.72 -5.53
CA LYS A 505 -10.24 -25.43 -5.49
C LYS A 505 -10.82 -26.37 -4.44
N TYR A 506 -11.08 -25.83 -3.25
CA TYR A 506 -11.83 -26.56 -2.25
C TYR A 506 -13.30 -26.19 -2.43
N ASP A 507 -14.16 -27.18 -2.53
CA ASP A 507 -15.61 -26.95 -2.69
C ASP A 507 -16.27 -26.33 -1.44
N LYS A 508 -15.54 -26.26 -0.32
CA LYS A 508 -16.06 -25.86 1.00
C LYS A 508 -14.98 -25.10 1.78
N ASN A 509 -14.92 -23.79 1.61
CA ASN A 509 -14.00 -22.90 2.33
C ASN A 509 -14.77 -21.92 3.22
N ILE A 510 -14.17 -21.57 4.33
CA ILE A 510 -14.62 -20.48 5.19
C ILE A 510 -13.43 -19.54 5.40
N THR A 511 -13.63 -18.27 5.10
CA THR A 511 -12.63 -17.22 5.29
C THR A 511 -13.19 -16.15 6.22
N ILE A 512 -12.41 -15.78 7.22
CA ILE A 512 -12.74 -14.72 8.17
C ILE A 512 -11.88 -13.51 7.81
N LEU A 513 -12.52 -12.37 7.56
CA LEU A 513 -11.85 -11.09 7.38
C LEU A 513 -12.19 -10.19 8.55
N GLU A 514 -11.19 -9.77 9.30
CA GLU A 514 -11.32 -8.91 10.48
C GLU A 514 -10.90 -7.46 10.16
N SER A 515 -11.69 -6.50 10.61
CA SER A 515 -11.33 -5.08 10.57
C SER A 515 -11.92 -4.34 11.77
N TYR A 516 -11.06 -3.76 12.60
CA TYR A 516 -11.44 -2.96 13.75
C TYR A 516 -12.45 -3.66 14.70
N GLY A 517 -12.24 -4.97 14.91
CA GLY A 517 -13.10 -5.77 15.78
C GLY A 517 -14.43 -6.20 15.18
N ASN A 518 -14.74 -5.86 13.93
CA ASN A 518 -15.85 -6.39 13.16
C ASN A 518 -15.36 -7.45 12.18
N ASN A 519 -16.15 -8.50 11.96
CA ASN A 519 -15.80 -9.61 11.09
C ASN A 519 -16.76 -9.72 9.90
N VAL A 520 -16.20 -10.13 8.76
CA VAL A 520 -16.96 -10.63 7.62
C VAL A 520 -16.56 -12.07 7.39
N TYR A 521 -17.55 -12.91 7.27
CA TYR A 521 -17.41 -14.33 7.00
C TYR A 521 -17.70 -14.58 5.54
N ILE A 522 -16.71 -15.10 4.82
CA ILE A 522 -16.81 -15.49 3.42
C ILE A 522 -16.94 -17.01 3.40
N ILE A 523 -18.10 -17.49 2.95
CA ILE A 523 -18.42 -18.91 2.86
C ILE A 523 -18.48 -19.30 1.40
N GLU A 524 -17.60 -20.20 0.99
CA GLU A 524 -17.51 -20.71 -0.39
C GLU A 524 -18.08 -22.13 -0.42
N LEU A 525 -19.22 -22.27 -1.08
CA LEU A 525 -19.91 -23.55 -1.26
C LEU A 525 -20.31 -23.68 -2.73
N ASN A 526 -20.00 -24.82 -3.37
CA ASN A 526 -20.42 -25.13 -4.74
C ASN A 526 -20.15 -23.98 -5.74
N GLU A 527 -18.93 -23.46 -5.79
CA GLU A 527 -18.55 -22.35 -6.67
C GLU A 527 -19.31 -21.03 -6.41
N THR A 528 -20.08 -20.98 -5.33
CA THR A 528 -20.80 -19.78 -4.91
C THR A 528 -20.18 -19.26 -3.63
N THR A 529 -19.98 -17.97 -3.57
CA THR A 529 -19.42 -17.28 -2.40
C THR A 529 -20.51 -16.45 -1.75
N PHE A 530 -20.64 -16.58 -0.44
CA PHE A 530 -21.54 -15.80 0.39
C PHE A 530 -20.72 -14.97 1.36
N CYS A 531 -20.93 -13.67 1.38
CA CYS A 531 -20.34 -12.75 2.34
C CYS A 531 -21.39 -12.37 3.38
N VAL A 532 -21.13 -12.69 4.64
CA VAL A 532 -22.07 -12.47 5.75
C VAL A 532 -21.38 -11.71 6.86
N GLY A 533 -22.05 -10.70 7.42
CA GLY A 533 -21.51 -9.93 8.55
C GLY A 533 -22.15 -8.55 8.67
N ASP A 534 -21.76 -7.81 9.71
CA ASP A 534 -22.15 -6.42 9.90
C ASP A 534 -21.22 -5.51 9.06
N TYR A 535 -21.65 -5.23 7.85
CA TYR A 535 -20.86 -4.46 6.88
C TYR A 535 -20.72 -3.00 7.26
N ASP A 536 -19.49 -2.50 7.10
CA ASP A 536 -19.17 -1.08 7.08
C ASP A 536 -18.27 -0.76 5.87
N LYS A 537 -17.93 0.50 5.67
CA LYS A 537 -17.07 0.93 4.55
C LYS A 537 -15.68 0.27 4.60
N TYR A 538 -15.14 -0.01 5.77
CA TYR A 538 -13.79 -0.61 5.92
C TYR A 538 -13.83 -2.09 5.58
N LEU A 539 -14.82 -2.82 6.06
CA LEU A 539 -15.03 -4.22 5.73
C LEU A 539 -15.31 -4.43 4.24
N ASN A 540 -16.08 -3.54 3.60
CA ASN A 540 -16.28 -3.58 2.16
C ASN A 540 -14.95 -3.44 1.40
N ASN A 541 -14.07 -2.52 1.79
CA ASN A 541 -12.75 -2.35 1.19
C ASN A 541 -11.84 -3.57 1.36
N ILE A 542 -11.92 -4.27 2.51
CA ILE A 542 -11.11 -5.48 2.75
C ILE A 542 -11.67 -6.63 1.93
N THR A 543 -12.97 -6.81 1.89
CA THR A 543 -13.63 -7.84 1.10
C THR A 543 -13.36 -7.65 -0.40
N GLU A 544 -13.45 -6.42 -0.90
CA GLU A 544 -13.09 -6.08 -2.27
C GLU A 544 -11.62 -6.42 -2.57
N LYS A 545 -10.70 -6.09 -1.66
CA LYS A 545 -9.29 -6.47 -1.80
C LYS A 545 -9.08 -7.99 -1.78
N TYR A 546 -9.83 -8.71 -0.97
CA TYR A 546 -9.79 -10.17 -0.93
C TYR A 546 -10.21 -10.76 -2.27
N PHE A 547 -11.38 -10.40 -2.79
CA PHE A 547 -11.87 -10.91 -4.08
C PHE A 547 -10.98 -10.53 -5.26
N ASN A 548 -10.40 -9.34 -5.25
CA ASN A 548 -9.42 -8.93 -6.26
C ASN A 548 -8.11 -9.73 -6.21
N ASN A 549 -7.85 -10.46 -5.13
CA ASN A 549 -6.67 -11.33 -4.98
C ASN A 549 -6.96 -12.81 -5.20
N VAL A 550 -8.23 -13.21 -5.26
CA VAL A 550 -8.64 -14.60 -5.54
C VAL A 550 -8.60 -14.85 -7.04
N ALA A 551 -7.87 -15.89 -7.45
CA ALA A 551 -7.57 -16.17 -8.86
C ALA A 551 -8.75 -16.81 -9.63
N TYR A 552 -9.80 -17.27 -8.95
CA TYR A 552 -10.97 -17.89 -9.56
C TYR A 552 -12.20 -17.00 -9.40
N LYS A 553 -13.07 -17.02 -10.41
CA LYS A 553 -14.36 -16.33 -10.34
C LYS A 553 -15.39 -17.27 -9.74
N THR A 554 -16.01 -16.82 -8.67
CA THR A 554 -17.20 -17.43 -8.06
C THR A 554 -18.38 -16.47 -8.19
N ALA A 555 -19.58 -16.97 -8.10
CA ALA A 555 -20.76 -16.13 -7.98
C ALA A 555 -20.78 -15.53 -6.57
N ASN A 556 -20.46 -14.23 -6.46
CA ASN A 556 -20.33 -13.54 -5.18
C ASN A 556 -21.68 -12.96 -4.75
N ASN A 557 -22.21 -13.46 -3.63
CA ASN A 557 -23.46 -12.98 -3.06
C ASN A 557 -23.17 -12.29 -1.72
N LEU A 558 -23.69 -11.07 -1.53
CA LEU A 558 -23.62 -10.34 -0.28
C LEU A 558 -24.93 -10.48 0.47
N LEU A 559 -24.86 -10.93 1.73
CA LEU A 559 -26.00 -11.01 2.64
C LEU A 559 -25.87 -9.90 3.68
N LEU A 560 -26.65 -8.83 3.54
CA LEU A 560 -26.62 -7.69 4.44
C LEU A 560 -27.46 -7.95 5.68
N GLN A 561 -26.81 -7.95 6.84
CA GLN A 561 -27.47 -8.05 8.16
C GLN A 561 -27.75 -6.68 8.78
N ASN A 562 -27.25 -5.58 8.19
CA ASN A 562 -27.45 -4.22 8.66
C ASN A 562 -27.92 -3.28 7.54
N SER A 563 -28.18 -2.01 7.87
CA SER A 563 -28.66 -0.99 6.93
C SER A 563 -27.59 -0.40 6.00
N TYR A 564 -26.33 -0.84 6.10
CA TYR A 564 -25.26 -0.35 5.22
C TYR A 564 -25.43 -0.95 3.82
N PHE A 565 -25.40 -0.10 2.78
CA PHE A 565 -25.43 -0.54 1.39
C PHE A 565 -24.13 -0.12 0.68
N PRO A 566 -23.35 -1.06 0.09
CA PRO A 566 -22.13 -0.72 -0.62
C PRO A 566 -22.45 0.12 -1.87
N LYS A 567 -21.67 1.18 -2.09
CA LYS A 567 -21.87 2.10 -3.23
C LYS A 567 -21.40 1.55 -4.57
N GLU A 568 -20.60 0.48 -4.58
CA GLU A 568 -20.02 -0.11 -5.79
C GLU A 568 -20.48 -1.57 -5.94
N GLU A 569 -21.25 -1.84 -7.00
CA GLU A 569 -21.76 -3.17 -7.36
C GLU A 569 -20.72 -4.08 -8.05
N ASN A 570 -19.47 -3.63 -8.22
CA ASN A 570 -18.49 -4.29 -9.09
C ASN A 570 -17.89 -5.60 -8.53
N VAL A 571 -18.13 -5.93 -7.29
CA VAL A 571 -17.53 -7.09 -6.59
C VAL A 571 -18.55 -8.19 -6.33
N TYR A 572 -19.81 -7.83 -6.19
CA TYR A 572 -20.91 -8.74 -5.89
C TYR A 572 -21.82 -8.93 -7.11
N ASP A 573 -22.16 -10.18 -7.41
CA ASP A 573 -23.10 -10.52 -8.48
C ASP A 573 -24.54 -10.21 -8.05
N LYS A 574 -24.84 -10.44 -6.77
CA LYS A 574 -26.13 -10.13 -6.16
C LYS A 574 -25.98 -9.67 -4.71
N ILE A 575 -26.82 -8.77 -4.29
CA ILE A 575 -26.90 -8.26 -2.91
C ILE A 575 -28.28 -8.56 -2.37
N TYR A 576 -28.33 -9.33 -1.29
CA TYR A 576 -29.57 -9.69 -0.62
C TYR A 576 -29.68 -8.96 0.72
N LYS A 577 -30.80 -8.34 0.99
CA LYS A 577 -31.11 -7.79 2.30
C LYS A 577 -31.94 -8.80 3.10
N ILE A 578 -31.62 -8.98 4.35
CA ILE A 578 -32.34 -9.85 5.27
C ILE A 578 -33.36 -8.96 6.00
N ASP A 579 -34.66 -9.11 5.69
CA ASP A 579 -35.77 -8.32 6.27
C ASP A 579 -37.12 -9.07 6.14
N ASP A 580 -38.19 -8.60 6.79
CA ASP A 580 -39.50 -9.18 6.75
C ASP A 580 -40.33 -8.78 5.51
N SER A 581 -39.82 -7.95 4.61
CA SER A 581 -40.56 -7.47 3.44
C SER A 581 -40.39 -8.40 2.24
N GLU A 582 -41.48 -8.64 1.48
CA GLU A 582 -41.46 -9.46 0.27
C GLU A 582 -41.00 -8.65 -0.95
N SER A 583 -39.76 -8.88 -1.40
CA SER A 583 -39.28 -8.45 -2.72
C SER A 583 -38.17 -9.42 -3.22
N GLU A 584 -37.90 -9.44 -4.53
CA GLU A 584 -36.95 -10.41 -5.14
C GLU A 584 -35.50 -10.36 -4.61
N GLU A 585 -35.11 -9.27 -4.00
CA GLU A 585 -33.78 -9.06 -3.42
C GLU A 585 -33.77 -9.12 -1.88
N ILE A 586 -34.88 -9.53 -1.26
CA ILE A 586 -35.00 -9.62 0.18
C ILE A 586 -35.22 -11.09 0.58
N LEU A 587 -34.43 -11.53 1.56
CA LEU A 587 -34.58 -12.85 2.17
C LEU A 587 -35.41 -12.70 3.44
N SER A 588 -36.66 -13.18 3.39
CA SER A 588 -37.55 -13.18 4.55
C SER A 588 -37.12 -14.22 5.59
N TYR A 589 -37.45 -13.95 6.85
CA TYR A 589 -37.07 -14.82 7.97
C TYR A 589 -37.67 -16.22 7.89
N ASN A 590 -36.91 -17.22 8.27
CA ASN A 590 -37.29 -18.64 8.35
C ASN A 590 -37.71 -19.29 7.03
N ASN A 591 -37.55 -18.61 5.89
CA ASN A 591 -37.78 -19.18 4.57
C ASN A 591 -36.50 -19.76 4.01
N GLU A 592 -36.59 -20.88 3.26
CA GLU A 592 -35.47 -21.52 2.63
C GLU A 592 -35.33 -21.05 1.17
N TYR A 593 -34.21 -20.45 0.84
CA TYR A 593 -33.88 -19.95 -0.50
C TYR A 593 -32.81 -20.79 -1.14
N ASP A 594 -33.02 -21.26 -2.37
CA ASP A 594 -32.00 -21.99 -3.14
C ASP A 594 -31.19 -21.01 -4.00
N ILE A 595 -29.94 -20.79 -3.63
CA ILE A 595 -28.99 -19.94 -4.36
C ILE A 595 -27.87 -20.85 -4.88
N ASN A 596 -27.89 -21.18 -6.17
CA ASN A 596 -26.91 -22.05 -6.82
C ASN A 596 -26.74 -23.42 -6.11
N LYS A 597 -27.83 -24.08 -5.76
CA LYS A 597 -27.87 -25.36 -5.02
C LYS A 597 -27.44 -25.27 -3.54
N VAL A 598 -27.15 -24.09 -3.05
CA VAL A 598 -26.93 -23.84 -1.61
C VAL A 598 -28.21 -23.30 -1.02
N LYS A 599 -28.74 -23.96 -0.02
CA LYS A 599 -29.95 -23.52 0.68
C LYS A 599 -29.57 -22.55 1.77
N VAL A 600 -30.12 -21.33 1.70
CA VAL A 600 -29.86 -20.22 2.63
C VAL A 600 -31.13 -19.96 3.43
N VAL A 601 -31.03 -19.96 4.74
CA VAL A 601 -32.14 -19.75 5.66
C VAL A 601 -31.79 -18.67 6.67
N PRO A 602 -32.37 -17.44 6.58
CA PRO A 602 -32.24 -16.46 7.64
C PRO A 602 -33.05 -16.93 8.87
N MET A 603 -32.38 -17.10 10.00
CA MET A 603 -32.96 -17.65 11.22
C MET A 603 -33.50 -16.55 12.12
N TYR A 604 -34.82 -16.64 12.46
CA TYR A 604 -35.49 -15.74 13.37
C TYR A 604 -36.14 -16.55 14.49
N ILE A 605 -35.65 -16.41 15.72
CA ILE A 605 -36.09 -17.19 16.87
C ILE A 605 -36.35 -16.24 18.04
N SER A 606 -37.36 -16.53 18.84
CA SER A 606 -37.72 -15.74 20.04
C SER A 606 -37.87 -14.23 19.76
N ASN A 607 -38.51 -13.88 18.63
CA ASN A 607 -38.74 -12.50 18.17
C ASN A 607 -37.41 -11.73 17.87
N ARG A 608 -36.36 -12.43 17.46
CA ARG A 608 -35.08 -11.81 17.09
C ARG A 608 -34.43 -12.51 15.90
N TYR A 609 -33.78 -11.72 15.07
CA TYR A 609 -32.90 -12.24 14.04
C TYR A 609 -31.61 -12.81 14.68
N CYS A 610 -31.36 -14.09 14.47
CA CYS A 610 -30.25 -14.81 15.07
C CYS A 610 -29.05 -14.97 14.17
N GLY A 611 -29.24 -15.05 12.85
CA GLY A 611 -28.19 -15.26 11.87
C GLY A 611 -28.63 -15.99 10.63
N VAL A 612 -27.72 -16.52 9.84
CA VAL A 612 -27.99 -17.25 8.58
C VAL A 612 -27.49 -18.69 8.65
N MET A 613 -28.33 -19.63 8.27
CA MET A 613 -28.00 -21.04 8.11
C MET A 613 -27.77 -21.37 6.64
N PHE A 614 -26.61 -21.94 6.31
CA PHE A 614 -26.29 -22.51 5.00
C PHE A 614 -26.36 -24.02 5.05
N LYS A 615 -27.07 -24.62 4.08
CA LYS A 615 -27.19 -26.07 3.96
C LYS A 615 -26.72 -26.48 2.57
N TYR A 616 -25.70 -27.34 2.48
CA TYR A 616 -25.16 -27.84 1.24
C TYR A 616 -24.55 -29.23 1.45
N ASP A 617 -24.94 -30.23 0.63
CA ASP A 617 -24.38 -31.58 0.63
C ASP A 617 -24.31 -32.21 2.04
N GLY A 618 -25.41 -32.13 2.79
CA GLY A 618 -25.52 -32.64 4.16
C GLY A 618 -24.79 -31.83 5.23
N ILE A 619 -24.10 -30.76 4.86
CA ILE A 619 -23.39 -29.86 5.79
C ILE A 619 -24.28 -28.69 6.14
N LYS A 620 -24.30 -28.34 7.41
CA LYS A 620 -24.97 -27.15 7.95
C LYS A 620 -23.96 -26.21 8.57
N ILE A 621 -23.90 -24.98 8.06
CA ILE A 621 -23.03 -23.90 8.55
C ILE A 621 -23.94 -22.77 9.04
N PHE A 622 -23.82 -22.43 10.30
CA PHE A 622 -24.57 -21.31 10.88
C PHE A 622 -23.64 -20.13 11.17
N VAL A 623 -24.01 -18.93 10.71
CA VAL A 623 -23.30 -17.68 10.99
C VAL A 623 -24.19 -16.81 11.85
N SER A 624 -23.77 -16.53 13.08
CA SER A 624 -24.53 -15.74 14.03
C SER A 624 -24.55 -14.25 13.66
N SER A 625 -25.61 -13.56 14.07
CA SER A 625 -25.58 -12.10 14.14
C SER A 625 -24.84 -11.62 15.38
N SER A 626 -24.34 -10.38 15.36
CA SER A 626 -23.67 -9.74 16.52
C SER A 626 -24.59 -9.52 17.73
N LYS A 627 -25.90 -9.68 17.55
CA LYS A 627 -26.92 -9.48 18.60
C LYS A 627 -27.39 -10.76 19.28
N LEU A 628 -26.81 -11.90 18.93
CA LEU A 628 -27.18 -13.21 19.45
C LEU A 628 -26.92 -13.32 20.96
N THR A 629 -27.83 -13.99 21.70
CA THR A 629 -27.67 -14.34 23.11
C THR A 629 -27.38 -15.83 23.28
N THR A 630 -26.92 -16.24 24.49
CA THR A 630 -26.71 -17.66 24.80
C THR A 630 -28.00 -18.47 24.75
N GLU A 631 -29.14 -17.88 25.15
CA GLU A 631 -30.45 -18.50 25.07
C GLU A 631 -30.91 -18.71 23.62
N ASP A 632 -30.65 -17.75 22.74
CA ASP A 632 -30.93 -17.88 21.31
C ASP A 632 -30.13 -19.03 20.67
N LEU A 633 -28.85 -19.18 21.04
CA LEU A 633 -28.01 -20.29 20.58
C LEU A 633 -28.52 -21.67 21.01
N TYR A 634 -29.02 -21.77 22.24
CA TYR A 634 -29.63 -23.01 22.74
C TYR A 634 -30.85 -23.39 21.92
N ASN A 635 -31.73 -22.44 21.63
CA ASN A 635 -32.92 -22.64 20.80
C ASN A 635 -32.58 -23.01 19.36
N ILE A 636 -31.52 -22.42 18.77
CA ILE A 636 -31.03 -22.76 17.43
C ILE A 636 -30.57 -24.23 17.38
N ASN A 637 -29.83 -24.71 18.39
CA ASN A 637 -29.40 -26.08 18.49
C ASN A 637 -30.59 -27.07 18.56
N PHE A 638 -31.66 -26.69 19.24
CA PHE A 638 -32.86 -27.50 19.35
C PHE A 638 -33.59 -27.59 18.01
N ASP A 639 -33.82 -26.46 17.35
CA ASP A 639 -34.61 -26.38 16.10
C ASP A 639 -33.83 -26.86 14.86
N ALA A 640 -32.56 -26.59 14.76
CA ALA A 640 -31.76 -26.94 13.59
C ALA A 640 -31.18 -28.36 13.64
N GLY A 641 -31.20 -29.02 14.80
CA GLY A 641 -30.52 -30.29 15.05
C GLY A 641 -29.00 -30.14 14.97
N LYS A 642 -28.29 -31.24 14.65
CA LYS A 642 -26.81 -31.20 14.57
C LYS A 642 -26.33 -30.23 13.52
N ILE A 643 -25.50 -29.24 13.90
CA ILE A 643 -24.85 -28.26 13.04
C ILE A 643 -23.39 -28.65 12.89
N ASN A 644 -22.83 -28.57 11.68
CA ASN A 644 -21.44 -28.92 11.46
C ASN A 644 -20.47 -27.81 11.85
N VAL A 645 -20.79 -26.57 11.47
CA VAL A 645 -19.96 -25.40 11.80
C VAL A 645 -20.85 -24.30 12.35
N ILE A 646 -20.51 -23.79 13.51
CA ILE A 646 -21.14 -22.61 14.11
C ILE A 646 -20.11 -21.49 14.17
N ILE A 647 -20.45 -20.33 13.60
CA ILE A 647 -19.64 -19.11 13.63
C ILE A 647 -20.34 -18.12 14.53
N ILE A 648 -19.69 -17.72 15.64
CA ILE A 648 -20.23 -16.85 16.66
C ILE A 648 -19.47 -15.53 16.68
N ASP A 649 -20.14 -14.46 16.27
CA ASP A 649 -19.60 -13.08 16.25
C ASP A 649 -20.11 -12.27 17.46
N ASN A 650 -19.93 -12.82 18.68
CA ASN A 650 -20.36 -12.15 19.90
C ASN A 650 -19.36 -12.34 21.04
N GLU A 651 -18.80 -11.22 21.55
CA GLU A 651 -17.83 -11.20 22.66
C GLU A 651 -18.41 -11.66 24.02
N LYS A 652 -19.72 -11.64 24.16
CA LYS A 652 -20.38 -12.00 25.42
C LYS A 652 -20.50 -13.50 25.63
N ILE A 653 -20.24 -14.30 24.60
CA ILE A 653 -20.33 -15.75 24.67
C ILE A 653 -18.94 -16.30 24.94
N THR A 654 -18.70 -16.75 26.16
CA THR A 654 -17.39 -17.23 26.65
C THR A 654 -17.35 -18.74 26.88
N SER A 655 -18.50 -19.44 26.95
CA SER A 655 -18.59 -20.90 27.12
C SER A 655 -19.19 -21.53 25.85
N TYR A 656 -18.55 -22.57 25.35
CA TYR A 656 -18.90 -23.27 24.11
C TYR A 656 -19.25 -24.74 24.32
N ASP A 657 -19.28 -25.20 25.57
CA ASP A 657 -19.41 -26.62 25.94
C ASP A 657 -20.80 -27.20 25.64
N ASP A 658 -21.82 -26.35 25.52
CA ASP A 658 -23.21 -26.74 25.34
C ASP A 658 -23.67 -26.88 23.89
N PHE A 659 -22.75 -26.68 22.91
CA PHE A 659 -23.13 -26.67 21.51
C PHE A 659 -22.96 -28.04 20.83
N ASN A 660 -24.02 -28.53 20.20
CA ASN A 660 -23.99 -29.75 19.39
C ASN A 660 -23.42 -29.46 17.98
N ALA A 661 -22.17 -29.03 17.93
CA ALA A 661 -21.47 -28.72 16.68
C ALA A 661 -20.15 -29.49 16.55
N ASP A 662 -19.75 -29.78 15.31
CA ASP A 662 -18.46 -30.41 15.05
C ASP A 662 -17.30 -29.40 15.18
N THR A 663 -17.57 -28.14 14.88
CA THR A 663 -16.63 -27.03 14.94
C THR A 663 -17.31 -25.76 15.36
N ILE A 664 -16.68 -25.01 16.24
CA ILE A 664 -17.12 -23.70 16.70
C ILE A 664 -16.03 -22.67 16.39
N ILE A 665 -16.41 -21.60 15.75
CA ILE A 665 -15.56 -20.47 15.44
C ILE A 665 -16.06 -19.29 16.26
N GLY A 666 -15.30 -18.94 17.29
CA GLY A 666 -15.51 -17.73 18.07
C GLY A 666 -14.69 -16.57 17.53
N LYS A 667 -14.87 -15.38 18.09
CA LYS A 667 -14.21 -14.15 17.60
C LYS A 667 -12.68 -14.25 17.51
N ASN A 668 -12.02 -14.95 18.44
CA ASN A 668 -10.56 -15.09 18.49
C ASN A 668 -10.11 -16.53 18.68
N GLN A 669 -10.97 -17.50 18.44
CA GLN A 669 -10.64 -18.89 18.67
C GLN A 669 -11.45 -19.83 17.79
N LEU A 670 -10.79 -20.91 17.37
CA LEU A 670 -11.35 -22.01 16.63
C LEU A 670 -11.32 -23.24 17.51
N ILE A 671 -12.47 -23.78 17.85
CA ILE A 671 -12.63 -24.95 18.69
C ILE A 671 -13.14 -26.10 17.83
N THR A 672 -12.37 -27.18 17.77
CA THR A 672 -12.77 -28.45 17.15
C THR A 672 -12.87 -29.51 18.26
N LYS A 673 -13.50 -30.66 17.95
CA LYS A 673 -13.57 -31.80 18.89
C LYS A 673 -12.21 -32.24 19.45
N THR A 674 -11.11 -31.93 18.77
CA THR A 674 -9.77 -32.45 19.11
C THR A 674 -8.77 -31.34 19.43
N LYS A 675 -9.05 -30.07 19.10
CA LYS A 675 -8.06 -28.99 19.21
C LYS A 675 -8.70 -27.61 19.33
N GLU A 676 -8.16 -26.80 20.22
CA GLU A 676 -8.41 -25.37 20.30
C GLU A 676 -7.24 -24.62 19.65
N ILE A 677 -7.55 -23.66 18.77
CA ILE A 677 -6.58 -22.83 18.07
C ILE A 677 -6.97 -21.38 18.30
N LYS A 678 -6.07 -20.58 18.85
CA LYS A 678 -6.26 -19.12 18.93
C LYS A 678 -6.07 -18.52 17.56
N THR A 679 -7.09 -17.79 17.08
CA THR A 679 -7.10 -17.10 15.79
C THR A 679 -7.17 -15.60 16.06
N GLN A 680 -6.31 -14.83 15.40
CA GLN A 680 -6.33 -13.36 15.46
C GLN A 680 -6.02 -12.81 14.07
N GLY A 681 -6.84 -11.87 13.56
CA GLY A 681 -6.70 -11.34 12.21
C GLY A 681 -7.47 -12.13 11.15
N CYS A 682 -6.99 -12.10 9.91
CA CYS A 682 -7.66 -12.72 8.76
C CYS A 682 -7.22 -14.19 8.56
N TRP A 683 -8.18 -15.10 8.47
CA TRP A 683 -7.93 -16.54 8.38
C TRP A 683 -8.77 -17.20 7.29
N THR A 684 -8.23 -18.27 6.70
CA THR A 684 -8.97 -19.17 5.80
C THR A 684 -8.74 -20.63 6.17
N PHE A 685 -9.77 -21.44 6.05
CA PHE A 685 -9.69 -22.88 6.27
C PHE A 685 -10.71 -23.63 5.41
N SER A 686 -10.40 -24.89 5.08
CA SER A 686 -11.30 -25.77 4.36
C SER A 686 -11.96 -26.74 5.32
N TYR A 687 -13.26 -26.99 5.10
CA TYR A 687 -14.05 -27.96 5.86
C TYR A 687 -14.35 -29.20 5.01
N ASN A 688 -14.02 -30.39 5.51
CA ASN A 688 -14.35 -31.64 4.83
C ASN A 688 -14.66 -32.76 5.84
N ASN A 689 -15.83 -33.37 5.71
CA ASN A 689 -16.29 -34.54 6.48
C ASN A 689 -16.08 -34.42 8.00
N GLY A 690 -16.45 -33.30 8.61
CA GLY A 690 -16.34 -33.09 10.08
C GLY A 690 -14.96 -32.62 10.55
N ASN A 691 -13.98 -32.45 9.66
CA ASN A 691 -12.66 -31.98 10.00
C ASN A 691 -12.31 -30.68 9.27
N ILE A 692 -11.63 -29.81 10.00
CA ILE A 692 -11.01 -28.60 9.41
C ILE A 692 -9.60 -28.94 8.96
N ASN A 693 -9.33 -28.64 7.70
CA ASN A 693 -8.04 -28.82 7.05
C ASN A 693 -7.51 -27.49 6.53
N ASN A 694 -6.18 -27.42 6.31
CA ASN A 694 -5.52 -26.28 5.65
C ASN A 694 -5.80 -24.91 6.30
N ILE A 695 -5.71 -24.86 7.63
CA ILE A 695 -5.81 -23.58 8.36
C ILE A 695 -4.63 -22.69 7.95
N ARG A 696 -4.90 -21.51 7.41
CA ARG A 696 -3.90 -20.52 7.01
C ARG A 696 -4.28 -19.13 7.49
N SER A 697 -3.32 -18.43 8.09
CA SER A 697 -3.44 -16.98 8.27
C SER A 697 -3.28 -16.30 6.91
N LEU A 698 -4.10 -15.28 6.64
CA LEU A 698 -4.01 -14.43 5.47
C LEU A 698 -3.19 -13.17 5.74
N ASP A 699 -2.81 -12.95 7.01
CA ASP A 699 -2.01 -11.82 7.48
C ASP A 699 -0.51 -12.05 7.36
#